data_93e1ad9e777884044924aafd72e22333
#
_entry.id   93e1ad9e777884044924aafd72e22333
#
_cell.length_a   1.000
_cell.length_b   1.000
_cell.length_c   1.000
_cell.angle_alpha   90.00
_cell.angle_beta   90.00
_cell.angle_gamma   90.00
#
_symmetry.space_group_name_H-M   'P 1'
#
loop_
_entity.id
_entity.type
_entity.pdbx_description
1 polymer ?
#
loop_
_entity_poly.entity_id
_entity_poly.type
_entity_poly.pdbx_seq_one_letter_code
_entity_poly.pdbx_strand_id
1 'polypeptide(L)'
;MLTNVLKQSLRCYFWVWKYIFLTTLRNHHQQNPGSIKHASATKNKAFRKWCADPSDANKQAFNHLRNACNNTIQAAKQAFNNKVKEKLLNCPSGSLPFWALAKTISNNFCHSTFPPLLKDDGSLASSSKEKADLFAKMFANNSTLEAGQKMPPNIPKIQVTMPEVKFRTRNICRIMKQLNCKKATGPDGIPAIVLKHCAPELAPWLNRLFKMSYELETFPSLWKAARVQPIPKKGKKCLPQNYRPIAIVSLLSKIMESSINLQIVEYLEKNRILSDNQYGFRRCRSTGDLLTYVTHVWTNTIEKYGESVAVALDISKAFDRVWHEALLAKMVSYGLSQHLCAFIKSFLDKRQICVVVDGTTSDAHIVNAGVPQGSVLSPTLFLLHINDLLATTRNEILSFADDSTLIASTTNTKPVNKSTSEIQRVVLAESINDDLQTILNWGSDNLVEFNASKTQATVFARKTSTVAPQLVMDGQRIKQSDKLHLLGVNIKSNVTWHEHVSTIARSAAQKLSFLFRAKRLFTAEQLLLLYKAQVRPALEYCSHTWSSAPKHSLHLLDSIQNRAKRLIDNPTLTSRLQSLEHRRKVGDLCIFYKYYHGRCSTAIASLMPPGVRINRRTRQSDNTHRFAVQITTPRTSLYQNAFLHRTAKLWNSLPPEMFPVDYNIQRFKTLINRILP
;
A
#
# COMPACT_ATOMS: atom_id res chain seq x y z
N MET A 1 7.04 26.68 -28.43
CA MET A 1 8.50 26.49 -28.59
C MET A 1 9.01 25.19 -27.94
N LEU A 2 8.81 24.98 -26.66
CA LEU A 2 9.20 23.75 -25.93
C LEU A 2 8.71 22.44 -26.58
N THR A 3 7.48 22.41 -27.10
CA THR A 3 6.89 21.24 -27.77
C THR A 3 7.58 20.89 -29.09
N ASN A 4 8.11 21.88 -29.82
CA ASN A 4 8.81 21.67 -31.08
C ASN A 4 10.24 21.21 -30.89
N VAL A 5 10.94 21.70 -29.86
CA VAL A 5 12.30 21.26 -29.50
C VAL A 5 12.28 19.79 -29.05
N LEU A 6 11.28 19.38 -28.25
CA LEU A 6 11.07 17.97 -27.89
C LEU A 6 10.77 17.08 -29.12
N LYS A 7 9.95 17.57 -30.05
CA LYS A 7 9.63 16.83 -31.28
C LYS A 7 10.83 16.67 -32.22
N GLN A 8 11.71 17.68 -32.33
CA GLN A 8 12.90 17.58 -33.19
C GLN A 8 14.00 16.69 -32.59
N SER A 9 14.30 16.84 -31.28
CA SER A 9 15.33 16.02 -30.62
C SER A 9 14.96 14.54 -30.53
N LEU A 10 13.67 14.22 -30.42
CA LEU A 10 13.19 12.83 -30.35
C LEU A 10 13.03 12.17 -31.73
N ARG A 11 12.87 12.93 -32.84
CA ARG A 11 12.75 12.40 -34.20
C ARG A 11 14.00 11.67 -34.69
N CYS A 12 15.20 12.11 -34.33
CA CYS A 12 16.45 11.48 -34.74
C CYS A 12 16.66 10.09 -34.11
N TYR A 13 16.16 9.84 -32.89
CA TYR A 13 16.28 8.54 -32.22
C TYR A 13 15.11 7.59 -32.47
N PHE A 14 13.97 8.11 -32.94
CA PHE A 14 12.78 7.30 -33.22
C PHE A 14 12.94 6.35 -34.44
N TRP A 15 13.83 6.67 -35.38
CA TRP A 15 14.06 5.87 -36.58
C TRP A 15 14.76 4.55 -36.28
N VAL A 16 15.73 4.53 -35.38
CA VAL A 16 16.47 3.33 -34.99
C VAL A 16 15.59 2.35 -34.22
N TRP A 17 14.66 2.89 -33.44
CA TRP A 17 13.75 2.09 -32.58
C TRP A 17 12.66 1.38 -33.35
N LYS A 18 12.14 2.00 -34.40
CA LYS A 18 11.05 1.45 -35.24
C LYS A 18 11.44 0.16 -35.97
N TYR A 19 12.73 -0.01 -36.27
CA TYR A 19 13.23 -1.18 -37.03
C TYR A 19 13.45 -2.41 -36.13
N ILE A 20 13.80 -2.26 -34.88
CA ILE A 20 14.12 -3.37 -33.95
C ILE A 20 12.87 -3.97 -33.31
N PHE A 21 11.80 -3.18 -33.13
CA PHE A 21 10.64 -3.60 -32.32
C PHE A 21 9.47 -4.20 -33.13
N LEU A 22 9.40 -3.96 -34.44
CA LEU A 22 8.27 -4.41 -35.24
C LEU A 22 8.34 -5.91 -35.61
N THR A 23 9.44 -6.57 -35.39
CA THR A 23 9.61 -8.00 -35.71
C THR A 23 9.24 -8.96 -34.60
N THR A 24 9.06 -8.48 -33.35
CA THR A 24 8.87 -9.37 -32.18
C THR A 24 7.42 -9.47 -31.68
N LEU A 25 6.48 -8.65 -32.15
CA LEU A 25 5.13 -8.54 -31.56
C LEU A 25 3.99 -9.17 -32.38
N ARG A 26 4.25 -9.84 -33.49
CA ARG A 26 3.18 -10.38 -34.37
C ARG A 26 2.73 -11.83 -34.16
N ASN A 27 3.24 -12.58 -33.18
CA ASN A 27 2.98 -14.03 -33.08
C ASN A 27 2.28 -14.51 -31.78
N HIS A 28 1.31 -13.79 -31.21
CA HIS A 28 0.57 -14.29 -30.03
C HIS A 28 -0.95 -14.07 -30.05
N HIS A 29 -1.61 -14.31 -31.18
CA HIS A 29 -3.04 -14.62 -31.17
C HIS A 29 -3.32 -15.70 -32.19
N GLN A 30 -3.56 -16.91 -31.72
CA GLN A 30 -4.46 -17.91 -32.28
C GLN A 30 -4.05 -19.32 -31.85
N GLN A 31 -4.75 -19.89 -30.88
CA GLN A 31 -4.93 -21.35 -30.82
C GLN A 31 -6.32 -21.68 -30.24
N ASN A 32 -7.16 -21.98 -31.14
CA ASN A 32 -8.29 -22.92 -31.23
C ASN A 32 -9.35 -22.95 -30.10
N PRO A 33 -10.30 -22.02 -30.09
CA PRO A 33 -11.62 -22.19 -29.47
C PRO A 33 -12.59 -23.00 -30.36
N GLY A 34 -12.25 -23.30 -31.63
CA GLY A 34 -13.17 -23.87 -32.59
C GLY A 34 -13.69 -25.25 -32.23
N SER A 35 -12.80 -26.18 -31.86
CA SER A 35 -13.20 -27.57 -31.54
C SER A 35 -14.06 -27.68 -30.29
N ILE A 36 -13.74 -26.90 -29.22
CA ILE A 36 -14.54 -26.88 -27.98
C ILE A 36 -15.90 -26.21 -28.22
N LYS A 37 -15.93 -25.11 -28.99
CA LYS A 37 -17.17 -24.44 -29.36
C LYS A 37 -18.09 -25.36 -30.16
N HIS A 38 -17.51 -26.07 -31.13
CA HIS A 38 -18.25 -27.03 -31.96
C HIS A 38 -18.79 -28.20 -31.14
N ALA A 39 -17.95 -28.85 -30.29
CA ALA A 39 -18.37 -29.94 -29.40
C ALA A 39 -19.46 -29.50 -28.42
N SER A 40 -19.34 -28.27 -27.87
CA SER A 40 -20.38 -27.70 -26.98
C SER A 40 -21.67 -27.39 -27.72
N ALA A 41 -21.62 -26.86 -28.94
CA ALA A 41 -22.79 -26.59 -29.77
C ALA A 41 -23.53 -27.90 -30.12
N THR A 42 -22.81 -28.95 -30.51
CA THR A 42 -23.34 -30.27 -30.86
C THR A 42 -24.01 -30.92 -29.65
N LYS A 43 -23.37 -30.92 -28.48
CA LYS A 43 -23.93 -31.36 -27.21
C LYS A 43 -25.22 -30.61 -26.87
N ASN A 44 -25.24 -29.28 -27.01
CA ASN A 44 -26.42 -28.46 -26.71
C ASN A 44 -27.57 -28.70 -27.70
N LYS A 45 -27.27 -28.99 -28.96
CA LYS A 45 -28.29 -29.41 -29.96
C LYS A 45 -28.92 -30.73 -29.56
N ALA A 46 -28.11 -31.72 -29.17
CA ALA A 46 -28.62 -33.00 -28.70
C ALA A 46 -29.44 -32.89 -27.40
N PHE A 47 -29.03 -32.01 -26.50
CA PHE A 47 -29.81 -31.72 -25.27
C PHE A 47 -31.17 -31.13 -25.59
N ARG A 48 -31.26 -30.16 -26.52
CA ARG A 48 -32.54 -29.58 -26.95
C ARG A 48 -33.45 -30.64 -27.61
N LYS A 49 -32.88 -31.56 -28.43
CA LYS A 49 -33.61 -32.64 -29.04
C LYS A 49 -34.19 -33.61 -27.99
N TRP A 50 -33.37 -33.98 -27.00
CA TRP A 50 -33.82 -34.80 -25.88
C TRP A 50 -34.90 -34.12 -25.02
N CYS A 51 -34.81 -32.82 -24.77
CA CYS A 51 -35.86 -32.07 -24.07
C CYS A 51 -37.17 -32.00 -24.85
N ALA A 52 -37.11 -31.95 -26.19
CA ALA A 52 -38.30 -31.91 -27.05
C ALA A 52 -38.95 -33.32 -27.22
N ASP A 53 -38.13 -34.37 -27.25
CA ASP A 53 -38.55 -35.80 -27.34
C ASP A 53 -37.71 -36.61 -26.36
N PRO A 54 -38.25 -36.89 -25.15
CA PRO A 54 -37.58 -37.61 -24.06
C PRO A 54 -37.39 -39.13 -24.28
N SER A 55 -37.20 -39.58 -25.51
CA SER A 55 -36.93 -40.97 -25.84
C SER A 55 -35.56 -41.45 -25.32
N ASP A 56 -35.41 -42.74 -25.02
CA ASP A 56 -34.14 -43.33 -24.58
C ASP A 56 -33.04 -43.19 -25.64
N ALA A 57 -33.38 -43.24 -26.95
CA ALA A 57 -32.45 -43.03 -28.03
C ALA A 57 -31.85 -41.59 -28.01
N ASN A 58 -32.69 -40.56 -27.81
CA ASN A 58 -32.23 -39.17 -27.70
C ASN A 58 -31.41 -38.94 -26.42
N LYS A 59 -31.74 -39.63 -25.31
CA LYS A 59 -30.98 -39.60 -24.08
C LYS A 59 -29.60 -40.23 -24.23
N GLN A 60 -29.49 -41.36 -24.89
CA GLN A 60 -28.22 -42.03 -25.21
C GLN A 60 -27.34 -41.16 -26.12
N ALA A 61 -27.92 -40.58 -27.17
CA ALA A 61 -27.24 -39.67 -28.06
C ALA A 61 -26.67 -38.43 -27.31
N PHE A 62 -27.48 -37.81 -26.44
CA PHE A 62 -27.04 -36.70 -25.59
C PHE A 62 -25.88 -37.12 -24.66
N ASN A 63 -26.02 -38.26 -23.97
CA ASN A 63 -24.97 -38.77 -23.08
C ASN A 63 -23.66 -39.05 -23.81
N HIS A 64 -23.70 -39.63 -24.99
CA HIS A 64 -22.54 -39.87 -25.83
C HIS A 64 -21.85 -38.55 -26.22
N LEU A 65 -22.60 -37.57 -26.72
CA LEU A 65 -22.07 -36.25 -27.10
C LEU A 65 -21.59 -35.42 -25.91
N ARG A 66 -22.23 -35.58 -24.72
CA ARG A 66 -21.75 -34.98 -23.48
C ARG A 66 -20.40 -35.53 -23.07
N ASN A 67 -20.23 -36.86 -23.14
CA ASN A 67 -18.94 -37.51 -22.85
C ASN A 67 -17.86 -37.12 -23.84
N ALA A 68 -18.16 -37.10 -25.15
CA ALA A 68 -17.24 -36.63 -26.18
C ALA A 68 -16.82 -35.15 -25.98
N CYS A 69 -17.78 -34.27 -25.64
CA CYS A 69 -17.48 -32.89 -25.32
C CYS A 69 -16.58 -32.76 -24.08
N ASN A 70 -16.86 -33.55 -23.02
CA ASN A 70 -16.03 -33.56 -21.82
C ASN A 70 -14.61 -34.04 -22.12
N ASN A 71 -14.45 -35.08 -22.92
CA ASN A 71 -13.15 -35.60 -23.34
C ASN A 71 -12.37 -34.57 -24.17
N THR A 72 -13.04 -33.85 -25.11
CA THR A 72 -12.43 -32.76 -25.88
C THR A 72 -11.96 -31.62 -24.98
N ILE A 73 -12.76 -31.25 -23.99
CA ILE A 73 -12.39 -30.23 -23.00
C ILE A 73 -11.19 -30.69 -22.16
N GLN A 74 -11.17 -31.95 -21.72
CA GLN A 74 -10.05 -32.49 -20.92
C GLN A 74 -8.76 -32.56 -21.74
N ALA A 75 -8.83 -33.02 -22.97
CA ALA A 75 -7.67 -33.06 -23.89
C ALA A 75 -7.10 -31.66 -24.16
N ALA A 76 -7.97 -30.68 -24.41
CA ALA A 76 -7.55 -29.30 -24.62
C ALA A 76 -6.92 -28.70 -23.34
N LYS A 77 -7.48 -28.98 -22.16
CA LYS A 77 -6.88 -28.56 -20.88
C LYS A 77 -5.52 -29.19 -20.66
N GLN A 78 -5.36 -30.47 -21.00
CA GLN A 78 -4.09 -31.17 -20.85
C GLN A 78 -3.02 -30.64 -21.81
N ALA A 79 -3.38 -30.43 -23.08
CA ALA A 79 -2.49 -29.81 -24.07
C ALA A 79 -2.03 -28.39 -23.64
N PHE A 80 -2.97 -27.58 -23.13
CA PHE A 80 -2.66 -26.25 -22.61
C PHE A 80 -1.73 -26.31 -21.38
N ASN A 81 -2.01 -27.22 -20.43
CA ASN A 81 -1.17 -27.41 -19.25
C ASN A 81 0.25 -27.85 -19.63
N ASN A 82 0.39 -28.76 -20.61
CA ASN A 82 1.70 -29.19 -21.11
C ASN A 82 2.47 -28.03 -21.73
N LYS A 83 1.81 -27.21 -22.56
CA LYS A 83 2.41 -26.00 -23.15
C LYS A 83 2.83 -24.97 -22.10
N VAL A 84 2.02 -24.78 -21.06
CA VAL A 84 2.36 -23.89 -19.94
C VAL A 84 3.53 -24.43 -19.13
N LYS A 85 3.55 -25.74 -18.88
CA LYS A 85 4.66 -26.43 -18.19
C LYS A 85 5.96 -26.27 -18.93
N GLU A 86 5.97 -26.50 -20.25
CA GLU A 86 7.13 -26.31 -21.12
C GLU A 86 7.64 -24.87 -21.07
N LYS A 87 6.74 -23.89 -21.17
CA LYS A 87 7.10 -22.47 -21.03
C LYS A 87 7.69 -22.15 -19.65
N LEU A 88 7.18 -22.75 -18.59
CA LEU A 88 7.69 -22.54 -17.22
C LEU A 88 9.08 -23.16 -17.03
N LEU A 89 9.35 -24.33 -17.62
CA LEU A 89 10.67 -24.97 -17.59
C LEU A 89 11.73 -24.14 -18.32
N ASN A 90 11.35 -23.49 -19.43
CA ASN A 90 12.22 -22.65 -20.23
C ASN A 90 12.33 -21.18 -19.72
N CYS A 91 11.57 -20.80 -18.71
CA CYS A 91 11.64 -19.46 -18.11
C CYS A 91 12.54 -19.47 -16.88
N PRO A 92 13.54 -18.56 -16.80
CA PRO A 92 14.30 -18.38 -15.57
C PRO A 92 13.38 -18.06 -14.40
N SER A 93 13.54 -18.77 -13.28
CA SER A 93 12.75 -18.57 -12.05
C SER A 93 12.86 -17.13 -11.58
N GLY A 94 11.71 -16.48 -11.29
CA GLY A 94 11.67 -15.07 -10.87
C GLY A 94 11.73 -14.05 -12.01
N SER A 95 11.79 -14.49 -13.29
CA SER A 95 11.70 -13.59 -14.45
C SER A 95 10.29 -13.02 -14.64
N LEU A 96 10.14 -11.95 -15.44
CA LEU A 96 8.81 -11.40 -15.77
C LEU A 96 7.88 -12.43 -16.43
N PRO A 97 8.35 -13.21 -17.46
CA PRO A 97 7.53 -14.26 -18.05
C PRO A 97 7.08 -15.30 -17.03
N PHE A 98 7.94 -15.69 -16.07
CA PHE A 98 7.59 -16.59 -14.99
C PHE A 98 6.42 -16.02 -14.14
N TRP A 99 6.51 -14.77 -13.69
CA TRP A 99 5.46 -14.15 -12.88
C TRP A 99 4.17 -13.94 -13.66
N ALA A 100 4.24 -13.61 -14.96
CA ALA A 100 3.07 -13.49 -15.82
C ALA A 100 2.35 -14.85 -15.98
N LEU A 101 3.08 -15.93 -16.21
CA LEU A 101 2.53 -17.28 -16.28
C LEU A 101 1.94 -17.72 -14.92
N ALA A 102 2.66 -17.49 -13.83
CA ALA A 102 2.17 -17.81 -12.49
C ALA A 102 0.86 -17.06 -12.17
N LYS A 103 0.73 -15.80 -12.57
CA LYS A 103 -0.50 -15.02 -12.43
C LYS A 103 -1.64 -15.59 -13.28
N THR A 104 -1.35 -15.97 -14.53
CA THR A 104 -2.34 -16.59 -15.42
C THR A 104 -2.87 -17.89 -14.83
N ILE A 105 -1.98 -18.73 -14.29
CA ILE A 105 -2.34 -19.97 -13.61
C ILE A 105 -3.19 -19.67 -12.37
N SER A 106 -2.84 -18.67 -11.56
CA SER A 106 -3.57 -18.29 -10.34
C SER A 106 -5.00 -17.82 -10.63
N ASN A 107 -5.22 -17.23 -11.78
CA ASN A 107 -6.53 -16.79 -12.22
C ASN A 107 -7.33 -17.89 -12.95
N ASN A 108 -6.97 -19.19 -12.78
CA ASN A 108 -7.58 -20.30 -13.48
C ASN A 108 -7.62 -20.13 -15.01
N PHE A 109 -6.53 -19.55 -15.56
CA PHE A 109 -6.39 -19.24 -16.99
C PHE A 109 -7.43 -18.26 -17.56
N CYS A 110 -8.22 -17.64 -16.70
CA CYS A 110 -9.07 -16.54 -17.13
C CYS A 110 -8.19 -15.31 -17.39
N HIS A 111 -8.20 -14.82 -18.62
CA HIS A 111 -7.81 -13.42 -18.84
C HIS A 111 -8.81 -12.58 -18.05
N SER A 112 -8.32 -11.83 -17.09
CA SER A 112 -9.19 -10.97 -16.29
C SER A 112 -9.63 -9.80 -17.16
N THR A 113 -10.59 -10.02 -17.98
CA THR A 113 -11.40 -8.96 -18.54
C THR A 113 -12.18 -8.33 -17.39
N PHE A 114 -12.35 -7.03 -17.44
CA PHE A 114 -13.25 -6.37 -16.50
C PHE A 114 -14.65 -6.98 -16.67
N PRO A 115 -15.33 -7.38 -15.58
CA PRO A 115 -16.71 -7.84 -15.71
C PRO A 115 -17.57 -6.74 -16.32
N PRO A 116 -18.77 -7.05 -16.80
CA PRO A 116 -19.75 -6.02 -17.13
C PRO A 116 -19.93 -5.07 -15.95
N LEU A 117 -19.89 -3.77 -16.20
CA LEU A 117 -19.99 -2.74 -15.17
C LEU A 117 -21.41 -2.20 -15.11
N LEU A 118 -21.92 -2.01 -13.90
CA LEU A 118 -23.23 -1.44 -13.65
C LEU A 118 -23.15 0.09 -13.86
N LYS A 119 -23.98 0.63 -14.72
CA LYS A 119 -24.17 2.07 -14.91
C LYS A 119 -25.19 2.62 -13.89
N ASP A 120 -25.26 3.93 -13.76
CA ASP A 120 -26.17 4.60 -12.83
C ASP A 120 -27.67 4.38 -13.18
N ASP A 121 -27.96 4.14 -14.46
CA ASP A 121 -29.30 3.79 -14.97
C ASP A 121 -29.70 2.31 -14.77
N GLY A 122 -28.84 1.50 -14.12
CA GLY A 122 -29.05 0.08 -13.92
C GLY A 122 -28.66 -0.80 -15.11
N SER A 123 -28.31 -0.24 -16.26
CA SER A 123 -27.83 -0.99 -17.43
C SER A 123 -26.37 -1.45 -17.26
N LEU A 124 -25.92 -2.37 -18.12
CA LEU A 124 -24.57 -2.94 -18.04
C LEU A 124 -23.70 -2.44 -19.20
N ALA A 125 -22.57 -1.81 -18.88
CA ALA A 125 -21.50 -1.56 -19.83
C ALA A 125 -20.75 -2.88 -20.11
N SER A 126 -20.90 -3.40 -21.32
CA SER A 126 -20.36 -4.71 -21.71
C SER A 126 -19.14 -4.61 -22.62
N SER A 127 -19.10 -3.63 -23.54
CA SER A 127 -17.96 -3.41 -24.43
C SER A 127 -16.77 -2.75 -23.71
N SER A 128 -15.55 -2.96 -24.22
CA SER A 128 -14.34 -2.34 -23.65
C SER A 128 -14.38 -0.81 -23.73
N LYS A 129 -14.97 -0.25 -24.81
CA LYS A 129 -15.12 1.20 -24.98
C LYS A 129 -16.09 1.76 -23.93
N GLU A 130 -17.31 1.20 -23.81
CA GLU A 130 -18.29 1.63 -22.80
C GLU A 130 -17.73 1.57 -21.38
N LYS A 131 -16.98 0.50 -21.04
CA LYS A 131 -16.32 0.38 -19.72
C LYS A 131 -15.27 1.46 -19.52
N ALA A 132 -14.45 1.73 -20.55
CA ALA A 132 -13.43 2.76 -20.49
C ALA A 132 -14.03 4.15 -20.30
N ASP A 133 -15.09 4.47 -21.04
CA ASP A 133 -15.77 5.77 -20.97
C ASP A 133 -16.52 5.94 -19.63
N LEU A 134 -17.15 4.87 -19.12
CA LEU A 134 -17.80 4.88 -17.80
C LEU A 134 -16.78 5.16 -16.68
N PHE A 135 -15.63 4.48 -16.70
CA PHE A 135 -14.57 4.77 -15.75
C PHE A 135 -14.00 6.18 -15.88
N ALA A 136 -13.79 6.66 -17.11
CA ALA A 136 -13.25 7.99 -17.38
C ALA A 136 -14.17 9.09 -16.85
N LYS A 137 -15.46 8.99 -17.12
CA LYS A 137 -16.49 9.92 -16.60
C LYS A 137 -16.49 9.90 -15.06
N MET A 138 -16.52 8.71 -14.45
CA MET A 138 -16.53 8.58 -12.99
C MET A 138 -15.26 9.13 -12.35
N PHE A 139 -14.07 8.84 -12.90
CA PHE A 139 -12.81 9.34 -12.33
C PHE A 139 -12.65 10.84 -12.54
N ALA A 140 -13.09 11.39 -13.69
CA ALA A 140 -13.12 12.84 -13.91
C ALA A 140 -14.03 13.54 -12.91
N ASN A 141 -15.26 13.04 -12.71
CA ASN A 141 -16.19 13.60 -11.72
C ASN A 141 -15.61 13.54 -10.30
N ASN A 142 -14.84 12.50 -9.95
CA ASN A 142 -14.17 12.42 -8.65
C ASN A 142 -13.07 13.47 -8.48
N SER A 143 -12.46 13.90 -9.59
CA SER A 143 -11.35 14.88 -9.63
C SER A 143 -11.82 16.24 -10.17
N THR A 144 -13.09 16.55 -9.98
CA THR A 144 -13.68 17.87 -10.28
C THR A 144 -14.25 18.45 -8.98
N LEU A 145 -13.84 19.67 -8.66
CA LEU A 145 -14.33 20.43 -7.51
C LEU A 145 -14.89 21.77 -8.01
N GLU A 146 -16.03 22.14 -7.45
CA GLU A 146 -16.64 23.45 -7.62
C GLU A 146 -16.39 24.24 -6.33
N ALA A 147 -15.27 24.97 -6.27
CA ALA A 147 -14.92 25.77 -5.11
C ALA A 147 -15.76 27.06 -5.01
N GLY A 148 -16.40 27.49 -6.11
CA GLY A 148 -17.15 28.75 -6.16
C GLY A 148 -16.27 29.94 -5.80
N GLN A 149 -16.78 30.77 -4.87
CA GLN A 149 -16.04 31.91 -4.32
C GLN A 149 -15.31 31.58 -3.01
N LYS A 150 -15.16 30.32 -2.66
CA LYS A 150 -14.53 29.92 -1.40
C LYS A 150 -13.04 30.31 -1.39
N MET A 151 -12.67 31.04 -0.35
CA MET A 151 -11.27 31.43 -0.15
C MET A 151 -10.45 30.25 0.40
N PRO A 152 -9.21 30.05 -0.06
CA PRO A 152 -8.30 29.07 0.52
C PRO A 152 -8.08 29.33 2.01
N PRO A 153 -7.93 28.26 2.83
CA PRO A 153 -7.68 28.39 4.24
C PRO A 153 -6.37 29.14 4.50
N ASN A 154 -6.41 30.08 5.45
CA ASN A 154 -5.23 30.83 5.88
C ASN A 154 -4.57 30.08 7.05
N ILE A 155 -3.36 29.59 6.84
CA ILE A 155 -2.56 28.97 7.90
C ILE A 155 -1.35 29.87 8.23
N PRO A 156 -0.85 29.82 9.48
CA PRO A 156 0.29 30.65 9.90
C PRO A 156 1.51 30.42 8.99
N LYS A 157 2.12 31.52 8.57
CA LYS A 157 3.36 31.47 7.75
C LYS A 157 4.55 31.14 8.63
N ILE A 158 5.37 30.21 8.19
CA ILE A 158 6.67 29.95 8.82
C ILE A 158 7.72 30.96 8.32
N GLN A 159 8.70 31.27 9.19
CA GLN A 159 9.75 32.25 8.85
C GLN A 159 10.84 31.72 7.91
N VAL A 160 10.98 30.40 7.83
CA VAL A 160 12.03 29.76 7.00
C VAL A 160 11.53 29.61 5.57
N THR A 161 12.37 29.97 4.61
CA THR A 161 12.07 29.82 3.17
C THR A 161 12.92 28.75 2.53
N MET A 162 12.31 28.01 1.60
CA MET A 162 12.99 26.99 0.82
C MET A 162 13.91 27.66 -0.23
N PRO A 163 15.20 27.26 -0.33
CA PRO A 163 16.05 27.67 -1.43
C PRO A 163 15.47 27.28 -2.79
N GLU A 164 15.81 28.06 -3.84
CA GLU A 164 15.39 27.74 -5.21
C GLU A 164 15.83 26.35 -5.66
N VAL A 165 14.97 25.69 -6.43
CA VAL A 165 15.21 24.34 -6.93
C VAL A 165 16.36 24.33 -7.93
N LYS A 166 17.34 23.47 -7.69
CA LYS A 166 18.53 23.33 -8.54
C LYS A 166 18.51 22.00 -9.28
N PHE A 167 18.63 22.07 -10.61
CA PHE A 167 18.81 20.89 -11.45
C PHE A 167 20.30 20.65 -11.70
N ARG A 168 20.77 19.43 -11.45
CA ARG A 168 22.15 19.02 -11.65
C ARG A 168 22.19 17.80 -12.56
N THR A 169 22.94 17.86 -13.65
CA THR A 169 23.10 16.78 -14.63
C THR A 169 23.45 15.44 -13.97
N ARG A 170 24.38 15.45 -13.00
CA ARG A 170 24.76 14.24 -12.25
C ARG A 170 23.59 13.59 -11.51
N ASN A 171 22.69 14.39 -10.91
CA ASN A 171 21.52 13.87 -10.23
C ASN A 171 20.50 13.27 -11.19
N ILE A 172 20.25 13.95 -12.31
CA ILE A 172 19.35 13.46 -13.38
C ILE A 172 19.88 12.13 -13.94
N CYS A 173 21.17 12.06 -14.28
CA CYS A 173 21.80 10.83 -14.73
C CYS A 173 21.65 9.68 -13.72
N ARG A 174 21.85 9.96 -12.41
CA ARG A 174 21.66 8.98 -11.34
C ARG A 174 20.23 8.48 -11.27
N ILE A 175 19.22 9.37 -11.34
CA ILE A 175 17.80 9.01 -11.34
C ILE A 175 17.48 8.12 -12.54
N MET A 176 17.96 8.47 -13.73
CA MET A 176 17.78 7.69 -14.95
C MET A 176 18.40 6.30 -14.85
N LYS A 177 19.63 6.17 -14.35
CA LYS A 177 20.32 4.89 -14.13
C LYS A 177 19.56 3.97 -13.13
N GLN A 178 18.81 4.54 -12.20
CA GLN A 178 18.01 3.82 -11.22
C GLN A 178 16.61 3.42 -11.73
N LEU A 179 16.22 3.83 -12.94
CA LEU A 179 14.92 3.47 -13.51
C LEU A 179 14.74 1.95 -13.60
N ASN A 180 13.57 1.50 -13.22
CA ASN A 180 13.18 0.11 -13.42
C ASN A 180 12.67 -0.08 -14.86
N CYS A 181 13.44 -0.79 -15.67
CA CYS A 181 13.13 -1.05 -17.09
C CYS A 181 11.81 -1.82 -17.31
N LYS A 182 11.24 -2.40 -16.24
CA LYS A 182 9.98 -3.16 -16.28
C LYS A 182 8.74 -2.31 -16.07
N LYS A 183 8.87 -0.99 -15.83
CA LYS A 183 7.71 -0.09 -15.68
C LYS A 183 7.05 0.17 -17.03
N ALA A 184 5.72 0.38 -16.98
CA ALA A 184 4.94 0.79 -18.15
C ALA A 184 5.42 2.16 -18.68
N THR A 185 5.36 2.30 -19.98
CA THR A 185 5.62 3.56 -20.69
C THR A 185 4.46 4.53 -20.50
N GLY A 186 4.77 5.81 -20.42
CA GLY A 186 3.76 6.88 -20.41
C GLY A 186 3.01 7.02 -21.75
N PRO A 187 2.13 8.03 -21.87
CA PRO A 187 1.46 8.36 -23.13
C PRO A 187 2.42 8.66 -24.28
N ASP A 188 3.61 9.18 -23.96
CA ASP A 188 4.70 9.48 -24.90
C ASP A 188 5.39 8.25 -25.51
N GLY A 189 5.11 7.07 -24.95
CA GLY A 189 5.66 5.80 -25.45
C GLY A 189 7.16 5.60 -25.21
N ILE A 190 7.84 6.47 -24.43
CA ILE A 190 9.28 6.40 -24.17
C ILE A 190 9.57 5.30 -23.13
N PRO A 191 10.34 4.22 -23.49
CA PRO A 191 10.61 3.13 -22.56
C PRO A 191 11.70 3.48 -21.53
N ALA A 192 11.54 2.97 -20.31
CA ALA A 192 12.53 3.15 -19.26
C ALA A 192 13.92 2.58 -19.61
N ILE A 193 13.98 1.54 -20.43
CA ILE A 193 15.24 0.92 -20.85
C ILE A 193 16.11 1.91 -21.65
N VAL A 194 15.50 2.66 -22.58
CA VAL A 194 16.20 3.68 -23.38
C VAL A 194 16.74 4.78 -22.46
N LEU A 195 15.89 5.34 -21.59
CA LEU A 195 16.31 6.38 -20.66
C LEU A 195 17.42 5.93 -19.71
N LYS A 196 17.43 4.66 -19.33
CA LYS A 196 18.46 4.11 -18.45
C LYS A 196 19.79 3.91 -19.14
N HIS A 197 19.79 3.35 -20.35
CA HIS A 197 21.04 3.05 -21.08
C HIS A 197 21.67 4.30 -21.68
N CYS A 198 20.87 5.26 -22.15
CA CYS A 198 21.34 6.53 -22.69
C CYS A 198 21.38 7.64 -21.63
N ALA A 199 21.48 7.28 -20.33
CA ALA A 199 21.43 8.26 -19.26
C ALA A 199 22.57 9.30 -19.30
N PRO A 200 23.85 8.95 -19.59
CA PRO A 200 24.93 9.93 -19.69
C PRO A 200 24.70 10.97 -20.80
N GLU A 201 24.24 10.51 -21.96
CA GLU A 201 24.02 11.32 -23.15
C GLU A 201 22.79 12.22 -23.05
N LEU A 202 21.70 11.69 -22.44
CA LEU A 202 20.44 12.43 -22.30
C LEU A 202 20.41 13.38 -21.13
N ALA A 203 21.14 13.10 -20.05
CA ALA A 203 21.06 13.88 -18.82
C ALA A 203 21.43 15.36 -18.99
N PRO A 204 22.43 15.77 -19.80
CA PRO A 204 22.72 17.19 -20.04
C PRO A 204 21.55 17.93 -20.73
N TRP A 205 20.93 17.29 -21.73
CA TRP A 205 19.79 17.86 -22.46
C TRP A 205 18.55 17.97 -21.59
N LEU A 206 18.26 16.93 -20.80
CA LEU A 206 17.16 16.96 -19.85
C LEU A 206 17.39 18.00 -18.75
N ASN A 207 18.63 18.19 -18.29
CA ASN A 207 18.95 19.23 -17.33
C ASN A 207 18.63 20.61 -17.88
N ARG A 208 19.02 20.91 -19.12
CA ARG A 208 18.70 22.18 -19.79
C ARG A 208 17.18 22.35 -19.96
N LEU A 209 16.49 21.30 -20.39
CA LEU A 209 15.03 21.32 -20.55
C LEU A 209 14.32 21.59 -19.23
N PHE A 210 14.74 20.90 -18.14
CA PHE A 210 14.13 21.04 -16.83
C PHE A 210 14.37 22.43 -16.24
N LYS A 211 15.57 22.98 -16.39
CA LYS A 211 15.87 24.36 -16.00
C LYS A 211 14.97 25.35 -16.73
N MET A 212 14.93 25.28 -18.04
CA MET A 212 14.09 26.16 -18.86
C MET A 212 12.60 26.05 -18.54
N SER A 213 12.12 24.81 -18.34
CA SER A 213 10.71 24.56 -17.95
C SER A 213 10.41 25.17 -16.57
N TYR A 214 11.33 25.06 -15.62
CA TYR A 214 11.19 25.61 -14.28
C TYR A 214 11.29 27.13 -14.29
N GLU A 215 12.29 27.70 -14.96
CA GLU A 215 12.50 29.18 -15.11
C GLU A 215 11.28 29.86 -15.79
N LEU A 216 10.62 29.18 -16.72
CA LEU A 216 9.38 29.65 -17.36
C LEU A 216 8.11 29.35 -16.55
N GLU A 217 8.22 28.76 -15.36
CA GLU A 217 7.11 28.32 -14.53
C GLU A 217 6.07 27.46 -15.29
N THR A 218 6.52 26.79 -16.35
CA THR A 218 5.64 26.07 -17.26
C THR A 218 5.95 24.58 -17.31
N PHE A 219 5.00 23.76 -16.83
CA PHE A 219 5.09 22.31 -16.94
C PHE A 219 4.70 21.86 -18.35
N PRO A 220 5.50 21.02 -19.04
CA PRO A 220 5.25 20.62 -20.41
C PRO A 220 3.87 19.97 -20.61
N SER A 221 3.07 20.48 -21.55
CA SER A 221 1.69 20.04 -21.79
C SER A 221 1.59 18.55 -22.14
N LEU A 222 2.56 17.99 -22.88
CA LEU A 222 2.64 16.57 -23.20
C LEU A 222 2.72 15.67 -21.98
N TRP A 223 3.20 16.16 -20.84
CA TRP A 223 3.33 15.39 -19.61
C TRP A 223 2.11 15.54 -18.68
N LYS A 224 1.18 16.42 -19.02
CA LYS A 224 -0.09 16.60 -18.28
C LYS A 224 -1.11 15.50 -18.60
N ALA A 225 -0.97 14.82 -19.75
CA ALA A 225 -1.80 13.68 -20.12
C ALA A 225 -1.41 12.43 -19.31
N ALA A 226 -2.41 11.72 -18.79
CA ALA A 226 -2.22 10.46 -18.07
C ALA A 226 -3.11 9.36 -18.65
N ARG A 227 -2.53 8.17 -18.86
CA ARG A 227 -3.29 6.94 -19.07
C ARG A 227 -3.66 6.34 -17.73
N VAL A 228 -4.94 6.20 -17.45
CA VAL A 228 -5.43 5.66 -16.18
C VAL A 228 -5.77 4.19 -16.33
N GLN A 229 -5.18 3.37 -15.46
CA GLN A 229 -5.49 1.95 -15.35
C GLN A 229 -6.39 1.74 -14.13
N PRO A 230 -7.65 1.28 -14.31
CA PRO A 230 -8.52 0.95 -13.18
C PRO A 230 -8.00 -0.28 -12.42
N ILE A 231 -7.79 -0.16 -11.13
CA ILE A 231 -7.36 -1.27 -10.26
C ILE A 231 -8.45 -1.58 -9.23
N PRO A 232 -8.96 -2.84 -9.16
CA PRO A 232 -10.06 -3.17 -8.26
C PRO A 232 -9.64 -3.06 -6.79
N LYS A 233 -10.52 -2.44 -5.98
CA LYS A 233 -10.51 -2.46 -4.51
C LYS A 233 -11.20 -3.74 -3.99
N LYS A 234 -11.31 -3.86 -2.67
CA LYS A 234 -12.22 -4.84 -2.06
C LYS A 234 -13.66 -4.49 -2.42
N GLY A 235 -14.50 -5.51 -2.68
CA GLY A 235 -15.92 -5.32 -2.99
C GLY A 235 -16.34 -5.93 -4.33
N LYS A 236 -17.58 -5.63 -4.75
CA LYS A 236 -18.16 -6.13 -6.01
C LYS A 236 -17.45 -5.47 -7.20
N LYS A 237 -16.85 -6.29 -8.07
CA LYS A 237 -16.10 -5.82 -9.25
C LYS A 237 -16.98 -5.26 -10.38
N CYS A 238 -18.29 -5.45 -10.32
CA CYS A 238 -19.24 -4.83 -11.27
C CYS A 238 -19.50 -3.36 -10.96
N LEU A 239 -19.11 -2.85 -9.80
CA LEU A 239 -19.31 -1.47 -9.39
C LEU A 239 -18.08 -0.62 -9.72
N PRO A 240 -18.19 0.40 -10.59
CA PRO A 240 -17.05 1.26 -10.94
C PRO A 240 -16.39 1.94 -9.74
N GLN A 241 -17.15 2.30 -8.69
CA GLN A 241 -16.67 2.95 -7.46
C GLN A 241 -15.65 2.08 -6.72
N ASN A 242 -15.65 0.77 -6.94
CA ASN A 242 -14.72 -0.16 -6.33
C ASN A 242 -13.38 -0.28 -7.07
N TYR A 243 -13.01 0.75 -7.84
CA TYR A 243 -11.73 0.83 -8.53
C TYR A 243 -10.94 2.07 -8.12
N ARG A 244 -9.61 1.97 -8.22
CA ARG A 244 -8.66 3.08 -8.04
C ARG A 244 -8.13 3.53 -9.40
N PRO A 245 -8.02 4.85 -9.68
CA PRO A 245 -7.41 5.35 -10.90
C PRO A 245 -5.89 5.41 -10.74
N ILE A 246 -5.16 4.44 -11.27
CA ILE A 246 -3.69 4.51 -11.28
C ILE A 246 -3.22 5.20 -12.55
N ALA A 247 -2.69 6.40 -12.40
CA ALA A 247 -2.20 7.23 -13.50
C ALA A 247 -0.81 6.78 -13.98
N ILE A 248 -0.70 6.44 -15.25
CA ILE A 248 0.56 6.17 -15.95
C ILE A 248 0.93 7.46 -16.68
N VAL A 249 1.88 8.20 -16.12
CA VAL A 249 2.40 9.47 -16.66
C VAL A 249 3.74 9.24 -17.35
N SER A 250 4.22 10.24 -18.12
CA SER A 250 5.54 10.25 -18.75
C SER A 250 6.67 9.89 -17.79
N LEU A 251 7.63 9.09 -18.24
CA LEU A 251 8.83 8.81 -17.46
C LEU A 251 9.76 10.02 -17.38
N LEU A 252 9.79 10.90 -18.39
CA LEU A 252 10.52 12.15 -18.36
C LEU A 252 9.97 13.10 -17.28
N SER A 253 8.64 13.19 -17.19
CA SER A 253 7.95 13.88 -16.08
C SER A 253 8.43 13.35 -14.72
N LYS A 254 8.42 12.02 -14.52
CA LYS A 254 8.86 11.42 -13.25
C LYS A 254 10.31 11.71 -12.90
N ILE A 255 11.20 11.85 -13.88
CA ILE A 255 12.60 12.22 -13.63
C ILE A 255 12.69 13.67 -13.13
N MET A 256 11.97 14.60 -13.78
CA MET A 256 11.87 15.99 -13.34
C MET A 256 11.24 16.10 -11.95
N GLU A 257 10.09 15.49 -11.76
CA GLU A 257 9.38 15.40 -10.49
C GLU A 257 10.29 14.86 -9.37
N SER A 258 11.08 13.81 -9.64
CA SER A 258 12.03 13.25 -8.67
C SER A 258 13.10 14.24 -8.25
N SER A 259 13.61 15.03 -9.20
CA SER A 259 14.63 16.04 -8.93
C SER A 259 14.11 17.17 -8.04
N ILE A 260 12.85 17.57 -8.24
CA ILE A 260 12.16 18.58 -7.43
C ILE A 260 11.79 18.01 -6.07
N ASN A 261 11.13 16.85 -6.05
CA ASN A 261 10.61 16.22 -4.83
C ASN A 261 11.71 15.91 -3.80
N LEU A 262 12.90 15.52 -4.25
CA LEU A 262 14.03 15.29 -3.34
C LEU A 262 14.38 16.55 -2.54
N GLN A 263 14.35 17.73 -3.16
CA GLN A 263 14.68 18.99 -2.51
C GLN A 263 13.54 19.48 -1.62
N ILE A 264 12.27 19.32 -2.05
CA ILE A 264 11.09 19.62 -1.21
C ILE A 264 11.13 18.76 0.07
N VAL A 265 11.28 17.45 -0.06
CA VAL A 265 11.28 16.52 1.09
C VAL A 265 12.46 16.84 2.02
N GLU A 266 13.66 17.14 1.49
CA GLU A 266 14.79 17.52 2.31
C GLU A 266 14.53 18.79 3.11
N TYR A 267 13.93 19.81 2.49
CA TYR A 267 13.54 21.06 3.13
C TYR A 267 12.50 20.81 4.24
N LEU A 268 11.43 20.07 3.94
CA LEU A 268 10.34 19.79 4.87
C LEU A 268 10.81 18.99 6.10
N GLU A 269 11.65 17.97 5.90
CA GLU A 269 12.18 17.15 7.01
C GLU A 269 13.22 17.91 7.83
N LYS A 270 14.14 18.66 7.19
CA LYS A 270 15.17 19.44 7.88
C LYS A 270 14.55 20.48 8.83
N ASN A 271 13.49 21.14 8.40
CA ASN A 271 12.84 22.19 9.15
C ASN A 271 11.64 21.69 9.98
N ARG A 272 11.39 20.38 10.03
CA ARG A 272 10.31 19.75 10.79
C ARG A 272 8.91 20.33 10.48
N ILE A 273 8.67 20.65 9.22
CA ILE A 273 7.41 21.27 8.77
C ILE A 273 6.26 20.26 8.77
N LEU A 274 6.56 19.01 8.37
CA LEU A 274 5.56 17.95 8.42
C LEU A 274 5.36 17.48 9.85
N SER A 275 4.10 17.39 10.26
CA SER A 275 3.71 16.88 11.58
C SER A 275 4.37 15.53 11.89
N ASP A 276 4.84 15.36 13.11
CA ASP A 276 5.45 14.08 13.54
C ASP A 276 4.42 12.94 13.59
N ASN A 277 3.13 13.27 13.65
CA ASN A 277 2.01 12.34 13.60
C ASN A 277 1.69 11.78 12.21
N GLN A 278 2.37 12.27 11.15
CA GLN A 278 2.26 11.70 9.81
C GLN A 278 3.33 10.62 9.58
N TYR A 279 2.89 9.40 9.30
CA TYR A 279 3.77 8.25 9.04
C TYR A 279 3.83 7.85 7.56
N GLY A 280 2.85 8.26 6.75
CA GLY A 280 2.78 7.93 5.32
C GLY A 280 3.78 8.72 4.49
N PHE A 281 4.37 8.08 3.47
CA PHE A 281 5.26 8.68 2.48
C PHE A 281 6.50 9.41 3.01
N ARG A 282 6.87 9.20 4.28
CA ARG A 282 8.04 9.81 4.93
C ARG A 282 9.19 8.82 5.07
N ARG A 283 10.43 9.33 5.04
CA ARG A 283 11.62 8.52 5.26
C ARG A 283 11.68 8.03 6.71
N CYS A 284 12.24 6.85 6.89
CA CYS A 284 12.40 6.21 8.20
C CYS A 284 11.09 5.92 8.94
N ARG A 285 9.93 6.03 8.29
CA ARG A 285 8.60 5.72 8.83
C ARG A 285 7.92 4.62 8.03
N SER A 286 7.08 3.85 8.67
CA SER A 286 6.36 2.73 8.07
C SER A 286 5.02 2.49 8.75
N THR A 287 4.17 1.66 8.14
CA THR A 287 2.93 1.16 8.75
C THR A 287 3.20 0.45 10.09
N GLY A 288 4.32 -0.30 10.16
CA GLY A 288 4.74 -0.97 11.38
C GLY A 288 5.09 0.01 12.50
N ASP A 289 5.68 1.16 12.18
CA ASP A 289 6.02 2.18 13.17
C ASP A 289 4.75 2.79 13.78
N LEU A 290 3.77 3.18 12.96
CA LEU A 290 2.48 3.67 13.45
C LEU A 290 1.77 2.62 14.30
N LEU A 291 1.70 1.37 13.83
CA LEU A 291 1.09 0.28 14.60
C LEU A 291 1.80 0.02 15.92
N THR A 292 3.14 0.13 15.97
CA THR A 292 3.91 0.06 17.22
C THR A 292 3.49 1.15 18.19
N TYR A 293 3.41 2.39 17.70
CA TYR A 293 3.06 3.53 18.53
C TYR A 293 1.65 3.36 19.12
N VAL A 294 0.63 3.16 18.28
CA VAL A 294 -0.76 3.07 18.75
C VAL A 294 -0.99 1.88 19.67
N THR A 295 -0.41 0.71 19.38
CA THR A 295 -0.53 -0.47 20.25
C THR A 295 0.17 -0.25 21.59
N HIS A 296 1.30 0.46 21.60
CA HIS A 296 1.97 0.84 22.84
C HIS A 296 1.10 1.82 23.67
N VAL A 297 0.55 2.86 23.05
CA VAL A 297 -0.36 3.81 23.73
C VAL A 297 -1.51 3.06 24.39
N TRP A 298 -2.22 2.19 23.66
CA TRP A 298 -3.36 1.44 24.21
C TRP A 298 -2.98 0.48 25.32
N THR A 299 -1.86 -0.26 25.17
CA THR A 299 -1.40 -1.18 26.23
C THR A 299 -0.89 -0.43 27.46
N ASN A 300 -0.24 0.73 27.30
CA ASN A 300 0.20 1.58 28.38
C ASN A 300 -0.98 2.24 29.13
N THR A 301 -2.02 2.64 28.39
CA THR A 301 -3.26 3.17 28.99
C THR A 301 -3.93 2.11 29.87
N ILE A 302 -4.04 0.88 29.39
CA ILE A 302 -4.57 -0.25 30.17
C ILE A 302 -3.66 -0.58 31.37
N GLU A 303 -2.35 -0.47 31.20
CA GLU A 303 -1.37 -0.62 32.30
C GLU A 303 -1.62 0.39 33.41
N LYS A 304 -1.97 1.63 33.06
CA LYS A 304 -2.28 2.74 33.96
C LYS A 304 -3.76 2.84 34.35
N TYR A 305 -4.48 1.73 34.43
CA TYR A 305 -5.90 1.66 34.82
C TYR A 305 -6.84 2.57 34.00
N GLY A 306 -6.43 2.98 32.82
CA GLY A 306 -7.18 3.85 31.93
C GLY A 306 -7.88 3.10 30.79
N GLU A 307 -8.55 3.89 29.97
CA GLU A 307 -9.22 3.47 28.74
C GLU A 307 -8.84 4.42 27.61
N SER A 308 -8.79 3.88 26.40
CA SER A 308 -8.50 4.66 25.19
C SER A 308 -9.61 4.47 24.18
N VAL A 309 -10.06 5.54 23.57
CA VAL A 309 -10.98 5.52 22.43
C VAL A 309 -10.21 5.88 21.17
N ALA A 310 -10.31 5.03 20.15
CA ALA A 310 -9.75 5.30 18.85
C ALA A 310 -10.86 5.43 17.82
N VAL A 311 -10.83 6.49 17.02
CA VAL A 311 -11.75 6.74 15.91
C VAL A 311 -10.95 6.73 14.62
N ALA A 312 -11.15 5.68 13.81
CA ALA A 312 -10.56 5.59 12.46
C ALA A 312 -11.44 6.35 11.48
N LEU A 313 -10.92 7.44 10.95
CA LEU A 313 -11.59 8.34 10.02
C LEU A 313 -11.40 7.84 8.58
N ASP A 314 -12.46 7.91 7.76
CA ASP A 314 -12.40 7.60 6.33
C ASP A 314 -12.52 8.91 5.52
N ILE A 315 -11.49 9.27 4.78
CA ILE A 315 -11.50 10.42 3.87
C ILE A 315 -11.97 9.96 2.49
N SER A 316 -13.04 10.56 1.98
CA SER A 316 -13.59 10.24 0.68
C SER A 316 -12.67 10.69 -0.45
N LYS A 317 -12.16 9.76 -1.29
CA LYS A 317 -11.40 10.07 -2.50
C LYS A 317 -10.22 11.04 -2.26
N ALA A 318 -9.48 10.86 -1.17
CA ALA A 318 -8.50 11.80 -0.62
C ALA A 318 -7.53 12.37 -1.67
N PHE A 319 -6.87 11.52 -2.49
CA PHE A 319 -5.96 11.95 -3.55
C PHE A 319 -6.66 12.62 -4.74
N ASP A 320 -7.91 12.25 -5.01
CA ASP A 320 -8.65 12.69 -6.19
C ASP A 320 -9.33 14.07 -5.95
N ARG A 321 -9.46 14.49 -4.68
CA ARG A 321 -10.16 15.72 -4.27
C ARG A 321 -9.27 16.79 -3.62
N VAL A 322 -7.96 16.72 -3.81
CA VAL A 322 -7.07 17.79 -3.32
C VAL A 322 -7.42 19.11 -4.01
N TRP A 323 -7.83 20.11 -3.24
CA TRP A 323 -8.14 21.45 -3.75
C TRP A 323 -6.85 22.20 -4.06
N HIS A 324 -6.65 22.57 -5.33
CA HIS A 324 -5.39 23.11 -5.82
C HIS A 324 -5.05 24.46 -5.20
N GLU A 325 -6.04 25.38 -5.10
CA GLU A 325 -5.82 26.71 -4.51
C GLU A 325 -5.45 26.61 -3.02
N ALA A 326 -6.15 25.77 -2.26
CA ALA A 326 -5.81 25.52 -0.86
C ALA A 326 -4.42 24.92 -0.69
N LEU A 327 -4.06 23.95 -1.54
CA LEU A 327 -2.70 23.38 -1.55
C LEU A 327 -1.64 24.44 -1.81
N LEU A 328 -1.82 25.29 -2.82
CA LEU A 328 -0.87 26.34 -3.19
C LEU A 328 -0.74 27.39 -2.08
N ALA A 329 -1.84 27.82 -1.46
CA ALA A 329 -1.82 28.73 -0.32
C ALA A 329 -1.02 28.15 0.86
N LYS A 330 -1.26 26.85 1.19
CA LYS A 330 -0.51 26.13 2.23
C LYS A 330 0.97 26.01 1.88
N MET A 331 1.32 25.73 0.62
CA MET A 331 2.73 25.66 0.19
C MET A 331 3.47 26.97 0.43
N VAL A 332 2.83 28.11 0.11
CA VAL A 332 3.40 29.45 0.41
C VAL A 332 3.57 29.64 1.91
N SER A 333 2.58 29.25 2.72
CA SER A 333 2.65 29.36 4.18
C SER A 333 3.72 28.46 4.78
N TYR A 334 4.01 27.31 4.17
CA TYR A 334 5.12 26.41 4.55
C TYR A 334 6.49 26.89 3.98
N GLY A 335 6.59 28.10 3.46
CA GLY A 335 7.84 28.70 3.03
C GLY A 335 8.41 28.15 1.72
N LEU A 336 7.61 27.46 0.88
CA LEU A 336 8.05 27.11 -0.46
C LEU A 336 8.11 28.40 -1.33
N SER A 337 9.12 28.51 -2.23
CA SER A 337 9.28 29.73 -3.03
C SER A 337 8.08 29.95 -3.96
N GLN A 338 7.77 31.23 -4.23
CA GLN A 338 6.67 31.58 -5.15
C GLN A 338 6.87 30.95 -6.52
N HIS A 339 8.11 30.92 -7.00
CA HIS A 339 8.48 30.32 -8.26
C HIS A 339 8.16 28.82 -8.31
N LEU A 340 8.49 28.07 -7.26
CA LEU A 340 8.12 26.67 -7.13
C LEU A 340 6.60 26.51 -7.06
N CYS A 341 5.88 27.36 -6.34
CA CYS A 341 4.42 27.31 -6.25
C CYS A 341 3.77 27.58 -7.61
N ALA A 342 4.25 28.55 -8.40
CA ALA A 342 3.79 28.81 -9.76
C ALA A 342 4.04 27.61 -10.68
N PHE A 343 5.22 27.01 -10.59
CA PHE A 343 5.54 25.79 -11.33
C PHE A 343 4.60 24.61 -10.95
N ILE A 344 4.32 24.40 -9.66
CA ILE A 344 3.38 23.37 -9.20
C ILE A 344 1.94 23.69 -9.64
N LYS A 345 1.53 24.94 -9.64
CA LYS A 345 0.25 25.37 -10.23
C LYS A 345 0.17 24.92 -11.69
N SER A 346 1.20 25.22 -12.49
CA SER A 346 1.27 24.76 -13.88
C SER A 346 1.28 23.23 -14.01
N PHE A 347 1.90 22.50 -13.07
CA PHE A 347 1.87 21.03 -13.04
C PHE A 347 0.47 20.48 -12.82
N LEU A 348 -0.33 21.12 -11.98
CA LEU A 348 -1.69 20.68 -11.64
C LEU A 348 -2.75 21.14 -12.65
N ASP A 349 -2.54 22.28 -13.31
CA ASP A 349 -3.52 22.89 -14.22
C ASP A 349 -3.70 22.14 -15.53
N LYS A 350 -4.94 22.08 -16.02
CA LYS A 350 -5.34 21.53 -17.33
C LYS A 350 -4.83 20.10 -17.56
N ARG A 351 -4.82 19.27 -16.52
CA ARG A 351 -4.47 17.86 -16.65
C ARG A 351 -5.58 17.08 -17.32
N GLN A 352 -5.19 16.06 -18.09
CA GLN A 352 -6.11 15.21 -18.83
C GLN A 352 -5.91 13.75 -18.42
N ILE A 353 -7.02 13.04 -18.31
CA ILE A 353 -7.05 11.60 -18.07
C ILE A 353 -7.76 10.86 -19.20
N CYS A 354 -7.20 9.74 -19.64
CA CYS A 354 -7.83 8.77 -20.52
C CYS A 354 -7.74 7.39 -19.85
N VAL A 355 -8.84 6.66 -19.78
CA VAL A 355 -8.87 5.34 -19.15
C VAL A 355 -8.63 4.25 -20.19
N VAL A 356 -7.82 3.25 -19.84
CA VAL A 356 -7.54 2.10 -20.72
C VAL A 356 -8.16 0.83 -20.13
N VAL A 357 -9.04 0.19 -20.90
CA VAL A 357 -9.67 -1.09 -20.56
C VAL A 357 -9.46 -2.07 -21.72
N ASP A 358 -8.80 -3.20 -21.43
CA ASP A 358 -8.52 -4.28 -22.40
C ASP A 358 -7.91 -3.76 -23.73
N GLY A 359 -7.04 -2.75 -23.64
CA GLY A 359 -6.37 -2.13 -24.80
C GLY A 359 -7.16 -1.00 -25.49
N THR A 360 -8.42 -0.80 -25.12
CA THR A 360 -9.26 0.29 -25.66
C THR A 360 -9.16 1.52 -24.76
N THR A 361 -8.98 2.70 -25.35
CA THR A 361 -8.82 3.96 -24.64
C THR A 361 -10.14 4.76 -24.70
N SER A 362 -10.52 5.36 -23.57
CA SER A 362 -11.64 6.31 -23.50
C SER A 362 -11.30 7.64 -24.17
N ASP A 363 -12.29 8.50 -24.28
CA ASP A 363 -12.07 9.91 -24.57
C ASP A 363 -11.32 10.59 -23.43
N ALA A 364 -10.68 11.74 -23.72
CA ALA A 364 -9.92 12.52 -22.76
C ALA A 364 -10.85 13.40 -21.93
N HIS A 365 -10.68 13.41 -20.63
CA HIS A 365 -11.39 14.29 -19.71
C HIS A 365 -10.40 15.20 -18.97
N ILE A 366 -10.75 16.49 -18.87
CA ILE A 366 -9.99 17.48 -18.08
C ILE A 366 -10.41 17.34 -16.61
N VAL A 367 -9.45 17.50 -15.70
CA VAL A 367 -9.66 17.50 -14.26
C VAL A 367 -9.10 18.79 -13.66
N ASN A 368 -9.77 19.34 -12.63
CA ASN A 368 -9.41 20.60 -11.97
C ASN A 368 -9.05 20.40 -10.47
N ALA A 369 -9.09 19.18 -9.98
CA ALA A 369 -8.76 18.86 -8.60
C ALA A 369 -7.96 17.56 -8.53
N GLY A 370 -7.43 17.29 -7.35
CA GLY A 370 -6.68 16.09 -7.04
C GLY A 370 -5.23 16.13 -7.51
N VAL A 371 -4.50 15.11 -7.08
CA VAL A 371 -3.10 14.87 -7.47
C VAL A 371 -2.98 13.50 -8.14
N PRO A 372 -2.26 13.37 -9.28
CA PRO A 372 -2.28 12.13 -10.07
C PRO A 372 -1.71 10.93 -9.29
N GLN A 373 -2.51 9.91 -9.04
CA GLN A 373 -2.10 8.66 -8.36
C GLN A 373 -1.09 7.88 -9.22
N GLY A 374 0.20 8.23 -9.14
CA GLY A 374 1.28 7.63 -9.92
C GLY A 374 2.38 8.59 -10.32
N SER A 375 2.22 9.87 -10.03
CA SER A 375 3.25 10.91 -10.06
C SER A 375 4.18 10.77 -8.85
N VAL A 376 5.38 11.34 -8.92
CA VAL A 376 6.35 11.34 -7.83
C VAL A 376 6.09 12.48 -6.84
N LEU A 377 5.57 13.60 -7.31
CA LEU A 377 5.22 14.77 -6.48
C LEU A 377 3.94 14.54 -5.67
N SER A 378 2.97 13.79 -6.21
CA SER A 378 1.63 13.66 -5.64
C SER A 378 1.59 13.25 -4.16
N PRO A 379 2.38 12.28 -3.68
CA PRO A 379 2.39 11.95 -2.26
C PRO A 379 2.80 13.12 -1.38
N THR A 380 3.86 13.86 -1.76
CA THR A 380 4.35 15.01 -1.00
C THR A 380 3.34 16.16 -1.01
N LEU A 381 2.72 16.45 -2.17
CA LEU A 381 1.67 17.47 -2.28
C LEU A 381 0.45 17.12 -1.43
N PHE A 382 0.06 15.84 -1.41
CA PHE A 382 -1.01 15.38 -0.52
C PHE A 382 -0.66 15.57 0.95
N LEU A 383 0.57 15.23 1.38
CA LEU A 383 1.00 15.46 2.75
C LEU A 383 0.96 16.95 3.13
N LEU A 384 1.39 17.84 2.24
CA LEU A 384 1.31 19.29 2.46
C LEU A 384 -0.14 19.76 2.60
N HIS A 385 -1.08 19.19 1.83
CA HIS A 385 -2.49 19.54 1.87
C HIS A 385 -3.15 19.20 3.21
N ILE A 386 -2.82 18.03 3.81
CA ILE A 386 -3.47 17.55 5.04
C ILE A 386 -2.66 17.82 6.31
N ASN A 387 -1.46 18.43 6.20
CA ASN A 387 -0.53 18.53 7.32
C ASN A 387 -1.09 19.30 8.52
N ASP A 388 -1.82 20.36 8.28
CA ASP A 388 -2.45 21.21 9.31
C ASP A 388 -3.58 20.50 10.06
N LEU A 389 -4.30 19.55 9.43
CA LEU A 389 -5.31 18.73 10.10
C LEU A 389 -4.78 18.08 11.39
N LEU A 390 -3.52 17.64 11.36
CA LEU A 390 -2.91 16.88 12.46
C LEU A 390 -2.59 17.74 13.70
N ALA A 391 -2.82 19.03 13.62
CA ALA A 391 -2.60 19.98 14.72
C ALA A 391 -3.88 20.72 15.14
N THR A 392 -5.06 20.38 14.57
CA THR A 392 -6.29 21.11 14.81
C THR A 392 -7.02 20.64 16.07
N THR A 393 -6.82 19.40 16.50
CA THR A 393 -7.57 18.77 17.60
C THR A 393 -6.82 18.81 18.93
N ARG A 394 -7.56 18.69 20.03
CA ARG A 394 -7.00 18.55 21.38
C ARG A 394 -6.40 17.15 21.59
N ASN A 395 -7.11 16.13 21.10
CA ASN A 395 -6.64 14.77 21.15
C ASN A 395 -5.74 14.48 19.94
N GLU A 396 -4.93 13.44 20.04
CA GLU A 396 -3.91 13.13 19.05
C GLU A 396 -4.52 12.50 17.79
N ILE A 397 -4.27 13.11 16.62
CA ILE A 397 -4.52 12.49 15.31
C ILE A 397 -3.23 11.91 14.78
N LEU A 398 -3.25 10.62 14.46
CA LEU A 398 -2.16 9.89 13.81
C LEU A 398 -2.58 9.49 12.41
N SER A 399 -1.73 9.74 11.42
CA SER A 399 -2.07 9.44 10.03
C SER A 399 -1.00 8.60 9.31
N PHE A 400 -1.48 7.72 8.45
CA PHE A 400 -0.66 7.09 7.42
C PHE A 400 -1.23 7.46 6.05
N ALA A 401 -0.75 8.55 5.49
CA ALA A 401 -1.34 9.22 4.33
C ALA A 401 -2.79 9.67 4.64
N ASP A 402 -3.78 9.10 3.96
CA ASP A 402 -5.20 9.36 4.12
C ASP A 402 -5.86 8.57 5.27
N ASP A 403 -5.27 7.45 5.70
CA ASP A 403 -5.75 6.68 6.84
C ASP A 403 -5.42 7.43 8.16
N SER A 404 -6.39 8.13 8.74
CA SER A 404 -6.24 8.95 9.96
C SER A 404 -6.98 8.32 11.12
N THR A 405 -6.38 8.36 12.32
CA THR A 405 -6.96 7.82 13.56
C THR A 405 -6.83 8.84 14.67
N LEU A 406 -7.96 9.29 15.21
CA LEU A 406 -8.04 10.13 16.41
C LEU A 406 -7.98 9.22 17.64
N ILE A 407 -7.13 9.55 18.61
CA ILE A 407 -6.92 8.77 19.83
C ILE A 407 -7.08 9.68 21.04
N ALA A 408 -7.99 9.33 21.91
CA ALA A 408 -8.16 9.98 23.21
C ALA A 408 -8.03 8.93 24.32
N SER A 409 -7.36 9.26 25.42
CA SER A 409 -7.05 8.30 26.49
C SER A 409 -7.21 8.93 27.87
N THR A 410 -7.71 8.14 28.81
CA THR A 410 -7.66 8.43 30.25
C THR A 410 -6.57 7.59 30.90
N THR A 411 -5.92 8.11 31.92
CA THR A 411 -4.96 7.35 32.73
C THR A 411 -5.19 7.60 34.19
N ASN A 412 -5.07 6.58 35.04
CA ASN A 412 -5.22 6.64 36.46
C ASN A 412 -4.02 5.99 37.16
N THR A 413 -3.67 6.48 38.33
CA THR A 413 -2.58 5.91 39.15
C THR A 413 -3.03 4.68 39.94
N LYS A 414 -4.36 4.58 40.22
CA LYS A 414 -5.00 3.50 40.97
C LYS A 414 -6.28 3.03 40.27
N PRO A 415 -6.77 1.82 40.57
CA PRO A 415 -8.06 1.36 40.08
C PRO A 415 -9.18 2.36 40.47
N VAL A 416 -10.03 2.71 39.54
CA VAL A 416 -11.20 3.55 39.74
C VAL A 416 -12.46 2.72 39.87
N ASN A 417 -13.45 3.21 40.62
CA ASN A 417 -14.76 2.58 40.72
C ASN A 417 -15.57 2.72 39.43
N LYS A 418 -16.69 2.01 39.33
CA LYS A 418 -17.51 2.00 38.11
C LYS A 418 -18.08 3.37 37.77
N SER A 419 -18.56 4.11 38.75
CA SER A 419 -19.14 5.46 38.58
C SER A 419 -18.08 6.44 38.05
N THR A 420 -16.89 6.47 38.62
CA THR A 420 -15.78 7.31 38.13
C THR A 420 -15.38 6.97 36.72
N SER A 421 -15.32 5.67 36.38
CA SER A 421 -15.01 5.23 35.02
C SER A 421 -16.08 5.65 34.01
N GLU A 422 -17.36 5.64 34.38
CA GLU A 422 -18.46 6.10 33.53
C GLU A 422 -18.40 7.63 33.31
N ILE A 423 -18.14 8.41 34.35
CA ILE A 423 -17.93 9.87 34.25
C ILE A 423 -16.75 10.17 33.31
N GLN A 424 -15.61 9.51 33.51
CA GLN A 424 -14.43 9.68 32.63
C GLN A 424 -14.74 9.38 31.17
N ARG A 425 -15.61 8.41 30.88
CA ARG A 425 -16.04 8.12 29.51
C ARG A 425 -16.90 9.18 28.88
N VAL A 426 -17.81 9.78 29.69
CA VAL A 426 -18.66 10.88 29.20
C VAL A 426 -17.76 12.04 28.80
N VAL A 427 -16.86 12.48 29.70
CA VAL A 427 -15.90 13.56 29.42
C VAL A 427 -15.03 13.25 28.20
N LEU A 428 -14.58 11.99 28.05
CA LEU A 428 -13.80 11.57 26.93
C LEU A 428 -14.60 11.60 25.61
N ALA A 429 -15.89 11.20 25.67
CA ALA A 429 -16.79 11.25 24.53
C ALA A 429 -17.08 12.69 24.07
N GLU A 430 -17.29 13.60 25.02
CA GLU A 430 -17.47 15.05 24.76
C GLU A 430 -16.22 15.62 24.06
N SER A 431 -15.04 15.38 24.62
CA SER A 431 -13.78 15.82 24.04
C SER A 431 -13.56 15.29 22.62
N ILE A 432 -13.93 14.03 22.34
CA ILE A 432 -13.84 13.44 21.00
C ILE A 432 -14.86 14.07 20.06
N ASN A 433 -16.09 14.33 20.50
CA ASN A 433 -17.12 14.97 19.67
C ASN A 433 -16.73 16.40 19.29
N ASP A 434 -16.11 17.16 20.20
CA ASP A 434 -15.54 18.49 19.91
C ASP A 434 -14.47 18.41 18.83
N ASP A 435 -13.57 17.43 18.94
CA ASP A 435 -12.53 17.20 17.95
C ASP A 435 -13.11 16.75 16.59
N LEU A 436 -14.13 15.89 16.59
CA LEU A 436 -14.82 15.48 15.36
C LEU A 436 -15.49 16.65 14.66
N GLN A 437 -16.10 17.57 15.42
CA GLN A 437 -16.66 18.80 14.85
C GLN A 437 -15.55 19.70 14.27
N THR A 438 -14.43 19.83 14.97
CA THR A 438 -13.26 20.58 14.48
C THR A 438 -12.72 19.97 13.18
N ILE A 439 -12.66 18.64 13.09
CA ILE A 439 -12.25 17.90 11.86
C ILE A 439 -13.24 18.15 10.72
N LEU A 440 -14.54 18.16 10.98
CA LEU A 440 -15.57 18.45 9.97
C LEU A 440 -15.46 19.90 9.47
N ASN A 441 -15.24 20.87 10.37
CA ASN A 441 -15.04 22.26 10.02
C ASN A 441 -13.80 22.43 9.13
N TRP A 442 -12.66 21.81 9.53
CA TRP A 442 -11.45 21.77 8.70
C TRP A 442 -11.74 21.13 7.34
N GLY A 443 -12.49 20.04 7.30
CA GLY A 443 -12.90 19.37 6.06
C GLY A 443 -13.71 20.28 5.16
N SER A 444 -14.69 20.99 5.72
CA SER A 444 -15.43 22.00 4.99
C SER A 444 -14.48 23.05 4.40
N ASP A 445 -13.59 23.63 5.21
CA ASP A 445 -12.68 24.70 4.79
C ASP A 445 -11.70 24.26 3.70
N ASN A 446 -11.35 22.99 3.65
CA ASN A 446 -10.41 22.42 2.71
C ASN A 446 -11.07 21.63 1.56
N LEU A 447 -12.41 21.62 1.46
CA LEU A 447 -13.21 20.82 0.51
C LEU A 447 -12.92 19.32 0.60
N VAL A 448 -12.62 18.85 1.82
CA VAL A 448 -12.36 17.42 2.13
C VAL A 448 -13.59 16.82 2.80
N GLU A 449 -14.11 15.74 2.22
CA GLU A 449 -15.26 15.00 2.75
C GLU A 449 -14.82 13.83 3.62
N PHE A 450 -15.24 13.84 4.87
CA PHE A 450 -15.14 12.69 5.76
C PHE A 450 -16.39 11.81 5.64
N ASN A 451 -16.21 10.49 5.64
CA ASN A 451 -17.32 9.55 5.51
C ASN A 451 -17.72 8.97 6.87
N ALA A 452 -18.74 9.58 7.50
CA ALA A 452 -19.25 9.13 8.79
C ALA A 452 -19.70 7.66 8.80
N SER A 453 -20.32 7.18 7.70
CA SER A 453 -20.81 5.79 7.60
C SER A 453 -19.70 4.73 7.57
N LYS A 454 -18.49 5.09 7.15
CA LYS A 454 -17.31 4.21 7.15
C LYS A 454 -16.38 4.44 8.33
N THR A 455 -16.48 5.58 8.97
CA THR A 455 -15.75 5.91 10.20
C THR A 455 -16.13 4.91 11.29
N GLN A 456 -15.15 4.40 12.03
CA GLN A 456 -15.35 3.37 13.05
C GLN A 456 -14.68 3.79 14.35
N ALA A 457 -15.33 3.50 15.48
CA ALA A 457 -14.75 3.71 16.79
C ALA A 457 -14.58 2.40 17.56
N THR A 458 -13.54 2.33 18.37
CA THR A 458 -13.26 1.20 19.27
C THR A 458 -12.75 1.73 20.60
N VAL A 459 -13.31 1.18 21.70
CA VAL A 459 -12.82 1.46 23.06
C VAL A 459 -11.85 0.37 23.46
N PHE A 460 -10.62 0.76 23.77
CA PHE A 460 -9.57 -0.12 24.28
C PHE A 460 -9.55 -0.07 25.81
N ALA A 461 -9.92 -1.18 26.43
CA ALA A 461 -10.01 -1.31 27.88
C ALA A 461 -9.75 -2.76 28.32
N ARG A 462 -9.40 -2.93 29.62
CA ARG A 462 -9.20 -4.27 30.19
C ARG A 462 -10.49 -5.08 30.26
N LYS A 463 -11.59 -4.44 30.61
CA LYS A 463 -12.92 -5.05 30.68
C LYS A 463 -13.84 -4.38 29.66
N THR A 464 -14.66 -5.18 29.00
CA THR A 464 -15.70 -4.65 28.12
C THR A 464 -16.73 -3.93 28.98
N SER A 465 -16.93 -2.65 28.74
CA SER A 465 -17.96 -1.87 29.43
C SER A 465 -19.33 -2.04 28.77
N THR A 466 -20.36 -1.95 29.60
CA THR A 466 -21.75 -1.95 29.15
C THR A 466 -22.19 -0.62 28.54
N VAL A 467 -21.50 0.48 28.87
CA VAL A 467 -21.83 1.84 28.38
C VAL A 467 -20.81 2.22 27.27
N ALA A 468 -21.29 2.30 26.05
CA ALA A 468 -20.51 2.75 24.93
C ALA A 468 -20.56 4.29 24.82
N PRO A 469 -19.41 5.00 24.58
CA PRO A 469 -19.42 6.45 24.39
C PRO A 469 -20.29 6.83 23.20
N GLN A 470 -21.11 7.88 23.34
CA GLN A 470 -21.94 8.36 22.22
C GLN A 470 -21.10 9.29 21.34
N LEU A 471 -20.61 8.77 20.23
CA LEU A 471 -19.82 9.53 19.27
C LEU A 471 -20.67 9.84 18.03
N VAL A 472 -20.67 11.10 17.63
CA VAL A 472 -21.49 11.62 16.53
C VAL A 472 -20.58 12.38 15.56
N MET A 473 -20.75 12.15 14.27
CA MET A 473 -20.05 12.84 13.19
C MET A 473 -21.05 13.19 12.09
N ASP A 474 -21.13 14.46 11.71
CA ASP A 474 -22.07 14.94 10.68
C ASP A 474 -23.53 14.47 10.96
N GLY A 475 -24.00 14.64 12.21
CA GLY A 475 -25.33 14.21 12.65
C GLY A 475 -25.53 12.68 12.71
N GLN A 476 -24.57 11.87 12.30
CA GLN A 476 -24.65 10.42 12.28
C GLN A 476 -23.89 9.81 13.47
N ARG A 477 -24.49 8.80 14.09
CA ARG A 477 -23.83 8.03 15.15
C ARG A 477 -22.73 7.16 14.55
N ILE A 478 -21.49 7.32 15.04
CA ILE A 478 -20.34 6.52 14.59
C ILE A 478 -20.53 5.05 14.99
N LYS A 479 -20.29 4.15 14.05
CA LYS A 479 -20.35 2.71 14.30
C LYS A 479 -19.26 2.28 15.28
N GLN A 480 -19.66 1.77 16.43
CA GLN A 480 -18.74 1.18 17.38
C GLN A 480 -18.52 -0.31 17.09
N SER A 481 -17.29 -0.73 17.28
CA SER A 481 -16.86 -2.12 17.07
C SER A 481 -15.97 -2.60 18.21
N ASP A 482 -16.02 -3.89 18.51
CA ASP A 482 -15.10 -4.55 19.44
C ASP A 482 -13.68 -4.74 18.86
N LYS A 483 -13.49 -4.35 17.59
CA LYS A 483 -12.22 -4.42 16.87
C LYS A 483 -12.04 -3.27 15.92
N LEU A 484 -10.82 -2.76 15.84
CA LEU A 484 -10.37 -1.76 14.89
C LEU A 484 -9.56 -2.44 13.78
N HIS A 485 -9.89 -2.12 12.52
CA HIS A 485 -9.07 -2.52 11.38
C HIS A 485 -8.17 -1.35 10.96
N LEU A 486 -6.90 -1.42 11.33
CA LEU A 486 -5.93 -0.35 11.05
C LEU A 486 -4.76 -0.90 10.24
N LEU A 487 -4.47 -0.28 9.08
CA LEU A 487 -3.33 -0.59 8.22
C LEU A 487 -3.14 -2.09 7.95
N GLY A 488 -4.24 -2.82 7.75
CA GLY A 488 -4.21 -4.27 7.47
C GLY A 488 -4.12 -5.18 8.71
N VAL A 489 -4.14 -4.62 9.91
CA VAL A 489 -4.13 -5.36 11.18
C VAL A 489 -5.48 -5.21 11.90
N ASN A 490 -6.07 -6.32 12.35
CA ASN A 490 -7.27 -6.32 13.18
C ASN A 490 -6.86 -6.31 14.65
N ILE A 491 -7.23 -5.28 15.38
CA ILE A 491 -6.87 -5.07 16.78
C ILE A 491 -8.15 -5.13 17.61
N LYS A 492 -8.26 -6.10 18.51
CA LYS A 492 -9.42 -6.25 19.37
C LYS A 492 -9.39 -5.24 20.53
N SER A 493 -10.55 -4.86 21.04
CA SER A 493 -10.71 -3.88 22.14
C SER A 493 -9.90 -4.18 23.41
N ASN A 494 -9.55 -5.44 23.66
CA ASN A 494 -8.66 -5.88 24.74
C ASN A 494 -7.21 -6.12 24.29
N VAL A 495 -6.84 -5.66 23.10
CA VAL A 495 -5.52 -5.81 22.46
C VAL A 495 -5.05 -7.28 22.36
N THR A 496 -5.98 -8.22 22.16
CA THR A 496 -5.65 -9.62 21.91
C THR A 496 -5.56 -9.94 20.42
N TRP A 497 -4.73 -10.91 20.05
CA TRP A 497 -4.31 -11.15 18.66
C TRP A 497 -4.84 -12.43 18.02
N HIS A 498 -5.57 -13.27 18.76
CA HIS A 498 -6.05 -14.58 18.26
C HIS A 498 -6.85 -14.43 16.95
N GLU A 499 -7.79 -13.50 16.89
CA GLU A 499 -8.66 -13.30 15.72
C GLU A 499 -7.85 -12.79 14.51
N HIS A 500 -6.90 -11.89 14.73
CA HIS A 500 -6.02 -11.40 13.68
C HIS A 500 -5.17 -12.54 13.10
N VAL A 501 -4.51 -13.31 13.95
CA VAL A 501 -3.66 -14.45 13.54
C VAL A 501 -4.48 -15.50 12.79
N SER A 502 -5.70 -15.81 13.25
CA SER A 502 -6.62 -16.72 12.56
C SER A 502 -7.01 -16.21 11.17
N THR A 503 -7.22 -14.90 11.02
CA THR A 503 -7.53 -14.27 9.73
C THR A 503 -6.33 -14.36 8.77
N ILE A 504 -5.11 -14.07 9.26
CA ILE A 504 -3.86 -14.25 8.50
C ILE A 504 -3.71 -15.71 8.04
N ALA A 505 -3.89 -16.66 8.97
CA ALA A 505 -3.77 -18.09 8.69
C ALA A 505 -4.74 -18.52 7.58
N ARG A 506 -6.00 -18.08 7.65
CA ARG A 506 -7.01 -18.37 6.62
C ARG A 506 -6.62 -17.81 5.26
N SER A 507 -6.18 -16.55 5.19
CA SER A 507 -5.74 -15.92 3.95
C SER A 507 -4.52 -16.61 3.35
N ALA A 508 -3.54 -16.96 4.18
CA ALA A 508 -2.33 -17.66 3.75
C ALA A 508 -2.65 -19.09 3.29
N ALA A 509 -3.57 -19.80 3.97
CA ALA A 509 -4.05 -21.12 3.56
C ALA A 509 -4.73 -21.09 2.19
N GLN A 510 -5.54 -20.07 1.89
CA GLN A 510 -6.14 -19.88 0.57
C GLN A 510 -5.08 -19.72 -0.53
N LYS A 511 -4.04 -18.93 -0.28
CA LYS A 511 -2.90 -18.76 -1.22
C LYS A 511 -2.13 -20.07 -1.39
N LEU A 512 -1.90 -20.81 -0.30
CA LEU A 512 -1.22 -22.10 -0.37
C LEU A 512 -2.06 -23.15 -1.11
N SER A 513 -3.37 -23.16 -0.94
CA SER A 513 -4.27 -24.07 -1.67
C SER A 513 -4.21 -23.86 -3.19
N PHE A 514 -4.01 -22.61 -3.62
CA PHE A 514 -3.72 -22.35 -5.04
C PHE A 514 -2.43 -23.04 -5.49
N LEU A 515 -1.33 -22.89 -4.74
CA LEU A 515 -0.05 -23.55 -5.08
C LEU A 515 -0.19 -25.06 -5.09
N PHE A 516 -1.01 -25.64 -4.20
CA PHE A 516 -1.30 -27.07 -4.17
C PHE A 516 -1.98 -27.54 -5.45
N ARG A 517 -3.02 -26.84 -5.92
CA ARG A 517 -3.70 -27.16 -7.18
C ARG A 517 -2.76 -27.06 -8.41
N ALA A 518 -1.83 -26.13 -8.35
CA ALA A 518 -0.87 -25.89 -9.45
C ALA A 518 0.46 -26.67 -9.30
N LYS A 519 0.60 -27.56 -8.29
CA LYS A 519 1.88 -28.29 -7.99
C LYS A 519 2.48 -28.94 -9.24
N ARG A 520 1.66 -29.56 -10.09
CA ARG A 520 2.11 -30.29 -11.27
C ARG A 520 2.76 -29.41 -12.37
N LEU A 521 2.55 -28.08 -12.29
CA LEU A 521 3.04 -27.14 -13.28
C LEU A 521 4.39 -26.51 -12.89
N PHE A 522 4.81 -26.61 -11.62
CA PHE A 522 5.97 -25.92 -11.07
C PHE A 522 7.02 -26.90 -10.54
N THR A 523 8.30 -26.53 -10.65
CA THR A 523 9.39 -27.26 -10.00
C THR A 523 9.41 -26.95 -8.48
N ALA A 524 10.15 -27.72 -7.70
CA ALA A 524 10.30 -27.51 -6.26
C ALA A 524 10.88 -26.13 -5.94
N GLU A 525 11.90 -25.65 -6.71
CA GLU A 525 12.46 -24.30 -6.57
C GLU A 525 11.45 -23.21 -6.87
N GLN A 526 10.63 -23.40 -7.92
CA GLN A 526 9.58 -22.46 -8.29
C GLN A 526 8.48 -22.41 -7.23
N LEU A 527 8.07 -23.54 -6.65
CA LEU A 527 7.12 -23.61 -5.54
C LEU A 527 7.69 -22.92 -4.30
N LEU A 528 8.97 -23.11 -3.97
CA LEU A 528 9.64 -22.42 -2.87
C LEU A 528 9.67 -20.91 -3.11
N LEU A 529 9.96 -20.47 -4.34
CA LEU A 529 9.95 -19.05 -4.71
C LEU A 529 8.55 -18.44 -4.54
N LEU A 530 7.51 -19.12 -5.04
CA LEU A 530 6.11 -18.69 -4.92
C LEU A 530 5.66 -18.65 -3.46
N TYR A 531 6.02 -19.64 -2.64
CA TYR A 531 5.77 -19.61 -1.20
C TYR A 531 6.40 -18.38 -0.54
N LYS A 532 7.70 -18.16 -0.79
CA LYS A 532 8.45 -17.01 -0.24
C LYS A 532 7.88 -15.66 -0.69
N ALA A 533 7.33 -15.57 -1.89
CA ALA A 533 6.85 -14.32 -2.45
C ALA A 533 5.36 -14.03 -2.15
N GLN A 534 4.51 -15.05 -2.08
CA GLN A 534 3.04 -14.85 -2.01
C GLN A 534 2.43 -15.27 -0.68
N VAL A 535 2.95 -16.32 -0.03
CA VAL A 535 2.36 -16.87 1.20
C VAL A 535 3.06 -16.30 2.42
N ARG A 536 4.39 -16.44 2.50
CA ARG A 536 5.18 -16.06 3.67
C ARG A 536 5.06 -14.57 4.07
N PRO A 537 5.03 -13.58 3.15
CA PRO A 537 4.86 -12.18 3.55
C PRO A 537 3.55 -11.91 4.30
N ALA A 538 2.48 -12.66 3.99
CA ALA A 538 1.23 -12.54 4.73
C ALA A 538 1.35 -13.09 6.17
N LEU A 539 2.22 -14.10 6.41
CA LEU A 539 2.48 -14.68 7.73
C LEU A 539 3.38 -13.81 8.61
N GLU A 540 4.06 -12.80 8.04
CA GLU A 540 5.09 -12.00 8.71
C GLU A 540 4.75 -10.50 8.77
N TYR A 541 3.73 -10.03 8.04
CA TYR A 541 3.38 -8.61 7.99
C TYR A 541 3.09 -8.04 9.38
N CYS A 542 3.82 -6.99 9.76
CA CYS A 542 3.72 -6.31 11.04
C CYS A 542 3.77 -7.25 12.26
N SER A 543 4.50 -8.37 12.18
CA SER A 543 4.54 -9.41 13.21
C SER A 543 5.00 -8.89 14.57
N HIS A 544 5.84 -7.87 14.62
CA HIS A 544 6.30 -7.25 15.87
C HIS A 544 5.15 -6.74 16.74
N THR A 545 4.00 -6.37 16.19
CA THR A 545 2.85 -5.94 16.98
C THR A 545 2.10 -7.11 17.61
N TRP A 546 1.95 -8.22 16.88
CA TRP A 546 1.11 -9.36 17.27
C TRP A 546 1.87 -10.66 17.60
N SER A 547 3.22 -10.66 17.61
CA SER A 547 4.03 -11.85 17.99
C SER A 547 3.80 -12.33 19.41
N SER A 548 3.17 -11.51 20.26
CA SER A 548 2.73 -11.89 21.60
C SER A 548 1.43 -12.71 21.63
N ALA A 549 0.88 -13.05 20.47
CA ALA A 549 -0.27 -13.95 20.39
C ALA A 549 -0.01 -15.28 21.10
N PRO A 550 -1.05 -15.93 21.69
CA PRO A 550 -0.90 -17.21 22.34
C PRO A 550 -0.26 -18.26 21.42
N LYS A 551 0.55 -19.15 21.99
CA LYS A 551 1.28 -20.19 21.24
C LYS A 551 0.38 -21.01 20.33
N HIS A 552 -0.83 -21.42 20.79
CA HIS A 552 -1.79 -22.15 19.98
C HIS A 552 -2.24 -21.40 18.72
N SER A 553 -2.35 -20.05 18.80
CA SER A 553 -2.65 -19.22 17.64
C SER A 553 -1.48 -19.16 16.66
N LEU A 554 -0.25 -18.97 17.16
CA LEU A 554 0.96 -18.95 16.33
C LEU A 554 1.21 -20.29 15.63
N HIS A 555 0.89 -21.40 16.26
CA HIS A 555 0.95 -22.74 15.63
C HIS A 555 0.07 -22.87 14.37
N LEU A 556 -1.00 -22.09 14.24
CA LEU A 556 -1.78 -22.05 12.99
C LEU A 556 -0.90 -21.57 11.81
N LEU A 557 -0.01 -20.61 12.04
CA LEU A 557 0.91 -20.10 11.01
C LEU A 557 2.00 -21.13 10.71
N ASP A 558 2.56 -21.78 11.75
CA ASP A 558 3.58 -22.81 11.60
C ASP A 558 3.04 -24.02 10.83
N SER A 559 1.77 -24.40 11.06
CA SER A 559 1.10 -25.47 10.30
C SER A 559 1.03 -25.16 8.79
N ILE A 560 0.84 -23.89 8.41
CA ILE A 560 0.84 -23.47 7.01
C ILE A 560 2.24 -23.59 6.40
N GLN A 561 3.29 -23.19 7.12
CA GLN A 561 4.67 -23.38 6.67
C GLN A 561 5.01 -24.87 6.52
N ASN A 562 4.59 -25.71 7.47
CA ASN A 562 4.78 -27.16 7.39
C ASN A 562 4.03 -27.80 6.22
N ARG A 563 2.82 -27.34 5.93
CA ARG A 563 2.08 -27.74 4.72
C ARG A 563 2.80 -27.29 3.45
N ALA A 564 3.39 -26.08 3.45
CA ALA A 564 4.19 -25.59 2.31
C ALA A 564 5.46 -26.42 2.11
N LYS A 565 6.17 -26.84 3.19
CA LYS A 565 7.32 -27.74 3.11
C LYS A 565 6.94 -29.09 2.46
N ARG A 566 5.82 -29.69 2.88
CA ARG A 566 5.29 -30.94 2.27
C ARG A 566 4.85 -30.76 0.81
N LEU A 567 4.32 -29.59 0.45
CA LEU A 567 3.95 -29.27 -0.94
C LEU A 567 5.17 -29.20 -1.86
N ILE A 568 6.25 -28.54 -1.38
CA ILE A 568 7.51 -28.37 -2.12
C ILE A 568 8.20 -29.72 -2.30
N ASP A 569 8.09 -30.60 -1.32
CA ASP A 569 8.54 -32.01 -1.38
C ASP A 569 10.02 -32.16 -1.78
N ASN A 570 10.85 -31.29 -1.22
CA ASN A 570 12.30 -31.32 -1.40
C ASN A 570 13.00 -30.92 -0.10
N PRO A 571 13.50 -31.90 0.71
CA PRO A 571 14.14 -31.65 2.00
C PRO A 571 15.35 -30.72 1.91
N THR A 572 16.19 -30.85 0.89
CA THR A 572 17.39 -30.01 0.68
C THR A 572 17.03 -28.52 0.53
N LEU A 573 15.94 -28.22 -0.18
CA LEU A 573 15.47 -26.85 -0.37
C LEU A 573 14.74 -26.32 0.87
N THR A 574 13.96 -27.18 1.54
CA THR A 574 13.10 -26.77 2.66
C THR A 574 13.84 -26.72 4.00
N SER A 575 14.98 -27.44 4.17
CA SER A 575 15.86 -27.33 5.34
C SER A 575 16.41 -25.91 5.54
N ARG A 576 16.58 -25.15 4.45
CA ARG A 576 17.02 -23.75 4.47
C ARG A 576 15.93 -22.76 4.89
N LEU A 577 14.69 -23.22 5.11
CA LEU A 577 13.59 -22.36 5.60
C LEU A 577 13.66 -22.27 7.12
N GLN A 578 14.06 -21.11 7.61
CA GLN A 578 13.98 -20.76 9.02
C GLN A 578 12.55 -20.88 9.56
N SER A 579 12.41 -21.18 10.84
CA SER A 579 11.11 -21.18 11.52
C SER A 579 10.49 -19.78 11.50
N LEU A 580 9.16 -19.68 11.50
CA LEU A 580 8.49 -18.39 11.59
C LEU A 580 8.76 -17.69 12.93
N GLU A 581 8.95 -18.45 14.01
CA GLU A 581 9.32 -17.90 15.32
C GLU A 581 10.69 -17.22 15.26
N HIS A 582 11.72 -17.91 14.73
CA HIS A 582 13.05 -17.33 14.55
C HIS A 582 12.98 -16.02 13.75
N ARG A 583 12.22 -16.05 12.63
CA ARG A 583 12.07 -14.88 11.75
C ARG A 583 11.36 -13.71 12.44
N ARG A 584 10.35 -13.98 13.29
CA ARG A 584 9.70 -12.94 14.12
C ARG A 584 10.69 -12.34 15.10
N LYS A 585 11.46 -13.15 15.84
CA LYS A 585 12.49 -12.68 16.79
C LYS A 585 13.54 -11.78 16.09
N VAL A 586 14.05 -12.22 14.93
CA VAL A 586 14.99 -11.43 14.13
C VAL A 586 14.35 -10.12 13.65
N GLY A 587 13.10 -10.16 13.20
CA GLY A 587 12.34 -8.97 12.78
C GLY A 587 12.17 -7.97 13.93
N ASP A 588 11.76 -8.46 15.11
CA ASP A 588 11.57 -7.66 16.31
C ASP A 588 12.88 -6.94 16.71
N LEU A 589 14.01 -7.66 16.75
CA LEU A 589 15.31 -7.08 17.07
C LEU A 589 15.79 -6.06 16.02
N CYS A 590 15.54 -6.31 14.72
CA CYS A 590 15.90 -5.35 13.69
C CYS A 590 15.10 -4.03 13.80
N ILE A 591 13.82 -4.12 14.16
CA ILE A 591 12.97 -2.93 14.39
C ILE A 591 13.43 -2.20 15.64
N PHE A 592 13.72 -2.93 16.72
CA PHE A 592 14.22 -2.36 17.97
C PHE A 592 15.59 -1.67 17.75
N TYR A 593 16.51 -2.29 17.02
CA TYR A 593 17.79 -1.71 16.60
C TYR A 593 17.60 -0.39 15.83
N LYS A 594 16.65 -0.37 14.88
CA LYS A 594 16.28 0.85 14.14
C LYS A 594 15.81 1.98 15.08
N TYR A 595 14.97 1.66 16.06
CA TYR A 595 14.42 2.63 17.01
C TYR A 595 15.49 3.11 18.01
N TYR A 596 16.30 2.20 18.52
CA TYR A 596 17.41 2.53 19.41
C TYR A 596 18.38 3.57 18.80
N HIS A 597 18.60 3.49 17.50
CA HIS A 597 19.44 4.44 16.75
C HIS A 597 18.65 5.67 16.23
N GLY A 598 17.48 5.97 16.74
CA GLY A 598 16.66 7.15 16.36
C GLY A 598 16.20 7.18 14.91
N ARG A 599 16.16 6.01 14.23
CA ARG A 599 15.67 5.93 12.84
C ARG A 599 14.15 5.71 12.79
N CYS A 600 13.41 6.54 13.52
CA CYS A 600 11.95 6.50 13.68
C CYS A 600 11.39 7.90 13.92
N SER A 601 10.09 8.02 14.23
CA SER A 601 9.50 9.27 14.69
C SER A 601 10.00 9.65 16.09
N THR A 602 9.94 10.95 16.44
CA THR A 602 10.29 11.42 17.78
C THR A 602 9.40 10.79 18.84
N ALA A 603 8.12 10.60 18.53
CA ALA A 603 7.16 9.92 19.38
C ALA A 603 7.60 8.48 19.73
N ILE A 604 8.06 7.69 18.76
CA ILE A 604 8.60 6.33 19.04
C ILE A 604 9.92 6.40 19.78
N ALA A 605 10.80 7.35 19.42
CA ALA A 605 12.08 7.51 20.08
C ALA A 605 11.92 7.80 21.58
N SER A 606 10.93 8.59 21.95
CA SER A 606 10.60 8.89 23.36
C SER A 606 10.05 7.71 24.15
N LEU A 607 9.50 6.70 23.45
CA LEU A 607 9.02 5.46 24.08
C LEU A 607 10.14 4.42 24.33
N MET A 608 11.32 4.63 23.74
CA MET A 608 12.44 3.69 23.92
C MET A 608 12.92 3.70 25.37
N PRO A 609 13.11 2.51 25.98
CA PRO A 609 13.62 2.45 27.33
C PRO A 609 15.03 3.09 27.40
N PRO A 610 15.32 3.86 28.43
CA PRO A 610 16.63 4.50 28.58
C PRO A 610 17.73 3.47 28.73
N GLY A 611 18.94 3.81 28.29
CA GLY A 611 20.12 2.97 28.45
C GLY A 611 20.45 2.70 29.92
N VAL A 612 21.00 1.52 30.22
CA VAL A 612 21.47 1.19 31.56
C VAL A 612 22.73 2.00 31.84
N ARG A 613 22.72 2.79 32.93
CA ARG A 613 23.91 3.49 33.42
C ARG A 613 24.68 2.54 34.38
N ILE A 614 25.85 2.13 33.97
CA ILE A 614 26.74 1.27 34.80
C ILE A 614 27.59 2.19 35.69
N ASN A 615 27.13 2.47 36.91
CA ASN A 615 27.83 3.34 37.85
C ASN A 615 28.90 2.60 38.69
N ARG A 616 28.85 1.27 38.79
CA ARG A 616 29.85 0.43 39.48
C ARG A 616 30.05 -0.90 38.74
N ARG A 617 31.29 -1.39 38.67
CA ARG A 617 31.55 -2.74 38.16
C ARG A 617 31.09 -3.78 39.19
N THR A 618 30.08 -4.55 38.81
CA THR A 618 29.60 -5.71 39.54
C THR A 618 29.66 -6.92 38.60
N ARG A 619 29.66 -8.16 39.12
CA ARG A 619 29.60 -9.38 38.29
C ARG A 619 28.43 -9.34 37.26
N GLN A 620 27.38 -8.65 37.60
CA GLN A 620 26.21 -8.46 36.70
C GLN A 620 26.48 -7.41 35.64
N SER A 621 27.32 -6.37 35.88
CA SER A 621 27.74 -5.37 34.93
C SER A 621 28.69 -5.90 33.86
N ASP A 622 29.49 -6.89 34.17
CA ASP A 622 30.47 -7.49 33.25
C ASP A 622 29.78 -8.32 32.14
N ASN A 623 28.54 -8.78 32.38
CA ASN A 623 27.73 -9.49 31.40
C ASN A 623 26.75 -8.56 30.61
N THR A 624 26.75 -7.25 30.90
CA THR A 624 25.81 -6.31 30.29
C THR A 624 26.50 -5.54 29.17
N HIS A 625 26.02 -5.68 27.94
CA HIS A 625 26.57 -4.93 26.81
C HIS A 625 26.22 -3.45 26.88
N ARG A 626 27.05 -2.58 26.27
CA ARG A 626 26.93 -1.11 26.32
C ARG A 626 25.61 -0.54 25.74
N PHE A 627 24.86 -1.34 25.00
CA PHE A 627 23.58 -0.98 24.41
C PHE A 627 22.38 -1.46 25.22
N ALA A 628 22.59 -2.03 26.41
CA ALA A 628 21.52 -2.55 27.25
C ALA A 628 20.57 -1.41 27.68
N VAL A 629 19.29 -1.72 27.78
CA VAL A 629 18.24 -0.79 28.17
C VAL A 629 17.56 -1.20 29.48
N GLN A 630 17.02 -0.22 30.21
CA GLN A 630 16.29 -0.46 31.44
C GLN A 630 14.99 -1.19 31.15
N ILE A 631 14.65 -2.17 31.98
CA ILE A 631 13.39 -2.91 31.89
C ILE A 631 12.60 -2.66 33.16
N THR A 632 11.44 -2.04 33.03
CA THR A 632 10.48 -1.84 34.14
C THR A 632 9.71 -3.13 34.41
N THR A 633 9.23 -3.32 35.64
CA THR A 633 8.33 -4.43 35.98
C THR A 633 6.89 -4.02 35.68
N PRO A 634 6.23 -4.63 34.68
CA PRO A 634 4.87 -4.28 34.32
C PRO A 634 3.84 -4.92 35.25
N ARG A 635 2.75 -4.24 35.49
CA ARG A 635 1.61 -4.73 36.26
C ARG A 635 0.79 -5.77 35.50
N THR A 636 0.64 -5.60 34.19
CA THR A 636 -0.18 -6.48 33.35
C THR A 636 0.66 -7.35 32.43
N SER A 637 0.21 -8.59 32.22
CA SER A 637 0.81 -9.49 31.22
C SER A 637 0.68 -8.93 29.80
N LEU A 638 -0.36 -8.11 29.55
CA LEU A 638 -0.54 -7.43 28.26
C LEU A 638 0.62 -6.49 27.95
N TYR A 639 0.97 -5.60 28.88
CA TYR A 639 2.09 -4.66 28.71
C TYR A 639 3.43 -5.38 28.73
N GLN A 640 3.58 -6.42 29.57
CA GLN A 640 4.77 -7.28 29.60
C GLN A 640 5.08 -7.90 28.22
N ASN A 641 4.04 -8.26 27.48
CA ASN A 641 4.12 -8.87 26.16
C ASN A 641 4.06 -7.85 25.01
N ALA A 642 3.90 -6.55 25.31
CA ALA A 642 3.97 -5.50 24.31
C ALA A 642 5.35 -5.45 23.63
N PHE A 643 5.40 -5.02 22.38
CA PHE A 643 6.59 -5.09 21.53
C PHE A 643 7.86 -4.54 22.19
N LEU A 644 7.82 -3.30 22.65
CA LEU A 644 9.03 -2.66 23.23
C LEU A 644 9.53 -3.41 24.48
N HIS A 645 8.60 -3.79 25.35
CA HIS A 645 8.96 -4.44 26.62
C HIS A 645 9.52 -5.86 26.44
N ARG A 646 8.84 -6.71 25.65
CA ARG A 646 9.34 -8.09 25.42
C ARG A 646 10.62 -8.10 24.60
N THR A 647 10.76 -7.17 23.64
CA THR A 647 11.96 -7.11 22.80
C THR A 647 13.16 -6.55 23.56
N ALA A 648 12.95 -5.64 24.52
CA ALA A 648 14.01 -5.16 25.42
C ALA A 648 14.67 -6.31 26.20
N LYS A 649 13.88 -7.30 26.66
CA LYS A 649 14.43 -8.51 27.31
C LYS A 649 15.33 -9.31 26.38
N LEU A 650 14.87 -9.56 25.15
CA LEU A 650 15.64 -10.28 24.14
C LEU A 650 16.86 -9.48 23.69
N TRP A 651 16.73 -8.16 23.58
CA TRP A 651 17.83 -7.24 23.26
C TRP A 651 18.95 -7.29 24.30
N ASN A 652 18.61 -7.22 25.57
CA ASN A 652 19.60 -7.25 26.67
C ASN A 652 20.32 -8.61 26.81
N SER A 653 19.75 -9.70 26.27
CA SER A 653 20.38 -11.03 26.27
C SER A 653 21.33 -11.25 25.08
N LEU A 654 21.44 -10.29 24.14
CA LEU A 654 22.34 -10.42 23.01
C LEU A 654 23.82 -10.24 23.43
N PRO A 655 24.77 -11.04 22.89
CA PRO A 655 26.19 -10.81 23.09
C PRO A 655 26.66 -9.46 22.49
N PRO A 656 27.67 -8.80 23.10
CA PRO A 656 28.17 -7.48 22.65
C PRO A 656 28.62 -7.43 21.18
N GLU A 657 29.18 -8.50 20.68
CA GLU A 657 29.71 -8.64 19.31
C GLU A 657 28.61 -8.61 18.24
N MET A 658 27.34 -8.70 18.63
CA MET A 658 26.19 -8.60 17.71
C MET A 658 25.95 -7.17 17.23
N PHE A 659 26.51 -6.20 17.94
CA PHE A 659 26.25 -4.78 17.65
C PHE A 659 27.35 -4.21 16.74
N PRO A 660 27.07 -3.84 15.49
CA PRO A 660 28.02 -3.13 14.65
C PRO A 660 28.47 -1.81 15.28
N VAL A 661 29.72 -1.40 15.03
CA VAL A 661 30.26 -0.12 15.52
C VAL A 661 29.43 1.05 15.04
N ASP A 662 29.13 1.07 13.74
CA ASP A 662 28.25 2.05 13.11
C ASP A 662 26.87 1.46 12.83
N TYR A 663 25.86 2.33 12.67
CA TYR A 663 24.52 1.89 12.30
C TYR A 663 24.52 1.16 10.97
N ASN A 664 24.35 -0.15 11.03
CA ASN A 664 24.25 -1.02 9.86
C ASN A 664 23.26 -2.17 10.14
N ILE A 665 22.00 -1.95 9.76
CA ILE A 665 20.92 -2.91 10.00
C ILE A 665 21.12 -4.24 9.26
N GLN A 666 21.77 -4.25 8.10
CA GLN A 666 22.02 -5.47 7.33
C GLN A 666 23.06 -6.34 8.03
N ARG A 667 24.15 -5.74 8.50
CA ARG A 667 25.17 -6.43 9.28
C ARG A 667 24.60 -6.96 10.60
N PHE A 668 23.86 -6.12 11.33
CA PHE A 668 23.16 -6.52 12.56
C PHE A 668 22.26 -7.73 12.31
N LYS A 669 21.37 -7.66 11.28
CA LYS A 669 20.50 -8.76 10.90
C LYS A 669 21.25 -10.05 10.57
N THR A 670 22.37 -9.96 9.87
CA THR A 670 23.20 -11.13 9.52
C THR A 670 23.78 -11.78 10.77
N LEU A 671 24.26 -10.98 11.72
CA LEU A 671 24.85 -11.46 12.97
C LEU A 671 23.82 -12.17 13.85
N ILE A 672 22.67 -11.53 14.11
CA ILE A 672 21.63 -12.13 14.95
C ILE A 672 20.98 -13.37 14.33
N ASN A 673 20.89 -13.46 12.99
CA ASN A 673 20.41 -14.67 12.31
C ASN A 673 21.27 -15.92 12.53
N ARG A 674 22.54 -15.75 12.94
CA ARG A 674 23.48 -16.87 13.16
C ARG A 674 23.39 -17.41 14.60
N ILE A 675 23.01 -16.58 15.57
CA ILE A 675 23.07 -16.92 16.99
C ILE A 675 21.69 -17.27 17.56
N LEU A 676 20.62 -16.64 17.07
CA LEU A 676 19.30 -17.01 17.55
C LEU A 676 18.93 -18.43 17.10
N PRO A 677 18.44 -19.29 18.02
CA PRO A 677 18.02 -20.65 17.71
C PRO A 677 16.77 -20.74 16.83
#